data_56f157deb59e0594e1a1be7debe78a0f
#
_entry.id   56f157deb59e0594e1a1be7debe78a0f
#
_cell.length_a   1.000
_cell.length_b   1.000
_cell.length_c   1.000
_cell.angle_alpha   90.00
_cell.angle_beta   90.00
_cell.angle_gamma   90.00
#
_symmetry.space_group_name_H-M   'P 1'
#
loop_
_entity.id
_entity.type
_entity.pdbx_description
1 polymer ?
#
loop_
_entity_poly.entity_id
_entity_poly.type
_entity_poly.pdbx_seq_one_letter_code
_entity_poly.pdbx_strand_id
1 'polypeptide(L)'
;MNVIHLGLRLHMATRCVVRPLVALLLGSLAARAAADGLAITNVVATPRDGTATTIGFDVAWDHSWRGGTVHDAAWVFFKVRKDAASPGQPLRLLADTVVNPSGFRQGGGTVLDCVVPDGDDGFVGVFLRRRQDGIGRVAAERVEVLTEPLAAGAAATVKAFGLEMVHVAEGPFDLGVVSGPELNRFHAFSGTGTPPFTVTGPGPIPTGRQPGRLWATGIVPEDGGAIPASFPNGYRGFYAMKFAITQGQYADFLSTLSEAEASRRYHPDGHGTWISRSGEPPNRVYAPRGGFPNTWFRPQAADRDHRCPWLSWADSAAFAAWAGLRPMTELEYEKACRGPAQPRLSDNGISFWGLEDCNAGQMYERPISVVTPRGLSFKGTHGRGTTKLPADWPEDARASILRGDVLHMRAYTSGGHQRISGRLLGVDSQADRKPHPLAMWRGVRTDPAGDDALKPLVARFDPAIPWKLPRRTTRATIDGRLDDWGDPLVVIGEFRDVFPLTHTPVSRRYPTPRLPESWGGPADLGARIHVARDDGDLCVAVEVTDDRHCNTQSGPAIGDGDALQIGIATREGHRTFGVAATADGVRVHQWQPDDTKLLEVLDCAVVRDDAKGATRYELRLPLAPLGIASDELFGFNVLVSEDDDGAGGQEWIQLAPGMVRGAAGGSGQKYMRFDPRP
;
A
#
# COMPACT_ATOMS: atom_id res chain seq x y z
N MET A 1 74.92 31.69 -2.42
CA MET A 1 74.50 32.08 -1.08
C MET A 1 73.09 31.50 -0.87
N ASN A 2 72.98 30.72 0.13
CA ASN A 2 71.93 29.73 0.42
C ASN A 2 70.51 30.28 0.48
N VAL A 3 69.58 29.58 -0.20
CA VAL A 3 68.17 29.64 0.07
C VAL A 3 67.70 28.22 0.43
N ILE A 4 67.21 28.07 1.62
CA ILE A 4 66.76 26.84 2.22
C ILE A 4 65.32 26.59 1.77
N HIS A 5 65.04 25.41 1.20
CA HIS A 5 63.70 24.91 0.98
C HIS A 5 63.12 24.37 2.29
N LEU A 6 61.98 24.91 2.70
CA LEU A 6 61.11 24.32 3.71
C LEU A 6 59.84 23.78 3.03
N GLY A 7 59.84 22.51 2.81
CA GLY A 7 58.67 21.81 2.26
C GLY A 7 57.63 21.54 3.35
N LEU A 8 56.47 22.14 3.24
CA LEU A 8 55.32 21.86 4.09
C LEU A 8 54.61 20.58 3.67
N ARG A 9 54.73 19.57 4.49
CA ARG A 9 53.79 18.40 4.48
C ARG A 9 52.57 18.78 5.29
N LEU A 10 51.46 19.09 4.64
CA LEU A 10 50.15 19.19 5.26
C LEU A 10 49.09 18.67 4.29
N HIS A 11 49.03 17.36 4.19
CA HIS A 11 47.86 16.70 3.53
C HIS A 11 47.81 15.26 4.00
N MET A 12 47.19 15.03 5.17
CA MET A 12 46.59 13.72 5.53
C MET A 12 46.01 13.79 6.97
N ALA A 13 44.91 14.48 7.12
CA ALA A 13 44.12 14.34 8.36
C ALA A 13 42.62 14.53 8.19
N THR A 14 42.12 14.81 6.98
CA THR A 14 40.68 15.15 6.81
C THR A 14 39.86 14.07 6.11
N ARG A 15 40.42 12.88 5.86
CA ARG A 15 39.71 11.81 5.12
C ARG A 15 39.12 10.67 5.96
N CYS A 16 39.31 10.66 7.27
CA CYS A 16 38.88 9.53 8.09
C CYS A 16 37.65 9.74 8.98
N VAL A 17 37.08 10.95 9.08
CA VAL A 17 35.99 11.22 10.02
C VAL A 17 34.60 11.25 9.37
N VAL A 18 34.50 11.39 8.04
CA VAL A 18 33.19 11.48 7.35
C VAL A 18 32.64 10.11 6.91
N ARG A 19 33.47 9.08 6.86
CA ARG A 19 33.05 7.74 6.39
C ARG A 19 32.14 6.94 7.33
N PRO A 20 32.30 6.99 8.67
CA PRO A 20 31.40 6.20 9.54
C PRO A 20 30.00 6.80 9.71
N LEU A 21 29.81 8.12 9.57
CA LEU A 21 28.48 8.73 9.75
C LEU A 21 27.56 8.50 8.54
N VAL A 22 28.10 8.46 7.32
CA VAL A 22 27.32 8.16 6.11
C VAL A 22 26.93 6.68 6.05
N ALA A 23 27.77 5.79 6.54
CA ALA A 23 27.48 4.37 6.64
C ALA A 23 26.37 4.06 7.69
N LEU A 24 26.29 4.82 8.79
CA LEU A 24 25.24 4.66 9.80
C LEU A 24 23.87 5.18 9.31
N LEU A 25 23.83 6.25 8.53
CA LEU A 25 22.60 6.82 7.96
C LEU A 25 22.03 5.98 6.80
N LEU A 26 22.89 5.27 6.05
CA LEU A 26 22.44 4.36 4.99
C LEU A 26 22.04 2.97 5.51
N GLY A 27 22.52 2.59 6.68
CA GLY A 27 22.16 1.32 7.33
C GLY A 27 20.76 1.29 7.93
N SER A 28 20.15 2.44 8.18
CA SER A 28 18.81 2.56 8.75
C SER A 28 17.69 2.67 7.70
N LEU A 29 18.02 2.81 6.41
CA LEU A 29 17.06 2.95 5.31
C LEU A 29 16.77 1.65 4.55
N ALA A 30 17.42 0.56 4.90
CA ALA A 30 17.11 -0.78 4.40
C ALA A 30 16.09 -1.46 5.32
N ALA A 31 14.97 -0.79 5.62
CA ALA A 31 13.83 -1.44 6.25
C ALA A 31 13.26 -2.45 5.24
N ARG A 32 13.32 -3.70 5.58
CA ARG A 32 12.86 -4.87 4.87
C ARG A 32 11.38 -4.76 4.54
N ALA A 33 11.01 -4.91 3.28
CA ALA A 33 9.78 -5.60 2.97
C ALA A 33 10.15 -7.09 2.91
N ALA A 34 9.94 -7.80 3.98
CA ALA A 34 9.81 -9.24 3.95
C ALA A 34 8.35 -9.54 3.57
N ALA A 35 8.11 -10.54 2.73
CA ALA A 35 6.76 -11.04 2.50
C ALA A 35 6.16 -11.51 3.85
N ASP A 36 4.83 -11.48 3.98
CA ASP A 36 4.14 -11.83 5.23
C ASP A 36 4.08 -13.34 5.49
N GLY A 37 5.06 -14.08 5.00
CA GLY A 37 5.24 -15.50 5.29
C GLY A 37 4.19 -16.40 4.63
N LEU A 38 3.67 -16.03 3.45
CA LEU A 38 2.73 -16.90 2.73
C LEU A 38 3.30 -18.28 2.50
N ALA A 39 2.73 -19.26 3.15
CA ALA A 39 3.09 -20.66 3.08
C ALA A 39 1.92 -21.50 2.54
N ILE A 40 2.21 -22.34 1.54
CA ILE A 40 1.30 -23.37 1.04
C ILE A 40 1.98 -24.72 1.27
N THR A 41 1.36 -25.55 2.08
CA THR A 41 1.92 -26.83 2.52
C THR A 41 0.94 -27.97 2.33
N ASN A 42 1.38 -29.21 2.55
CA ASN A 42 0.54 -30.40 2.52
C ASN A 42 -0.28 -30.55 1.22
N VAL A 43 0.34 -30.24 0.07
CA VAL A 43 -0.35 -30.33 -1.23
C VAL A 43 -0.55 -31.79 -1.61
N VAL A 44 -1.82 -32.19 -1.72
CA VAL A 44 -2.23 -33.57 -2.05
C VAL A 44 -3.22 -33.56 -3.20
N ALA A 45 -2.94 -34.32 -4.23
CA ALA A 45 -3.86 -34.54 -5.34
C ALA A 45 -4.63 -35.86 -5.15
N THR A 46 -5.94 -35.80 -5.09
CA THR A 46 -6.81 -36.97 -4.92
C THR A 46 -7.76 -37.09 -6.13
N PRO A 47 -7.63 -38.11 -6.97
CA PRO A 47 -8.61 -38.37 -8.01
C PRO A 47 -10.01 -38.50 -7.40
N ARG A 48 -10.95 -37.76 -7.94
CA ARG A 48 -12.34 -37.78 -7.47
C ARG A 48 -13.19 -38.78 -8.27
N ASP A 49 -13.07 -38.66 -9.56
CA ASP A 49 -13.69 -39.52 -10.56
C ASP A 49 -12.91 -39.35 -11.87
N GLY A 50 -13.31 -39.96 -12.95
CA GLY A 50 -12.59 -39.82 -14.22
C GLY A 50 -12.63 -38.44 -14.86
N THR A 51 -13.36 -37.47 -14.26
CA THR A 51 -13.58 -36.12 -14.80
C THR A 51 -12.90 -35.03 -14.02
N ALA A 52 -12.47 -35.29 -12.77
CA ALA A 52 -11.92 -34.28 -11.89
C ALA A 52 -10.87 -34.84 -10.90
N THR A 53 -10.00 -33.97 -10.43
CA THR A 53 -9.08 -34.19 -9.32
C THR A 53 -9.30 -33.11 -8.24
N THR A 54 -9.33 -33.50 -6.99
CA THR A 54 -9.31 -32.58 -5.86
C THR A 54 -7.87 -32.33 -5.44
N ILE A 55 -7.47 -31.06 -5.36
CA ILE A 55 -6.21 -30.64 -4.77
C ILE A 55 -6.50 -30.09 -3.38
N GLY A 56 -6.00 -30.78 -2.36
CA GLY A 56 -6.03 -30.34 -0.98
C GLY A 56 -4.69 -29.71 -0.60
N PHE A 57 -4.71 -28.65 0.21
CA PHE A 57 -3.51 -27.99 0.72
C PHE A 57 -3.83 -27.18 1.98
N ASP A 58 -2.80 -26.82 2.72
CA ASP A 58 -2.89 -25.87 3.81
C ASP A 58 -2.31 -24.53 3.37
N VAL A 59 -2.86 -23.44 3.86
CA VAL A 59 -2.40 -22.08 3.56
C VAL A 59 -2.32 -21.25 4.84
N ALA A 60 -1.26 -20.45 4.98
CA ALA A 60 -1.10 -19.51 6.06
C ALA A 60 -0.32 -18.28 5.58
N TRP A 61 -0.69 -17.11 6.06
CA TRP A 61 0.09 -15.87 5.94
C TRP A 61 -0.22 -14.93 7.11
N ASP A 62 0.74 -14.09 7.46
CA ASP A 62 0.63 -13.12 8.53
C ASP A 62 0.07 -11.80 8.00
N HIS A 63 -0.38 -10.91 8.90
CA HIS A 63 -0.86 -9.56 8.60
C HIS A 63 -1.95 -9.50 7.52
N SER A 64 -2.81 -10.52 7.48
CA SER A 64 -3.97 -10.49 6.60
C SER A 64 -5.02 -9.51 7.12
N TRP A 65 -5.70 -8.82 6.23
CA TRP A 65 -6.79 -7.92 6.58
C TRP A 65 -7.95 -7.99 5.60
N ARG A 66 -9.11 -7.62 6.07
CA ARG A 66 -10.28 -7.25 5.27
C ARG A 66 -11.04 -6.13 5.97
N GLY A 67 -11.40 -5.08 5.23
CA GLY A 67 -12.25 -3.99 5.67
C GLY A 67 -13.22 -3.62 4.56
N GLY A 68 -14.40 -4.21 4.55
CA GLY A 68 -15.38 -4.03 3.49
C GLY A 68 -14.85 -4.44 2.12
N THR A 69 -14.63 -3.47 1.23
CA THR A 69 -14.13 -3.71 -0.13
C THR A 69 -12.61 -3.77 -0.25
N VAL A 70 -11.88 -3.33 0.78
CA VAL A 70 -10.41 -3.32 0.81
C VAL A 70 -9.94 -4.55 1.58
N HIS A 71 -9.04 -5.33 1.00
CA HIS A 71 -8.54 -6.55 1.61
C HIS A 71 -7.25 -7.03 0.94
N ASP A 72 -6.52 -7.89 1.63
CA ASP A 72 -5.50 -8.72 1.02
C ASP A 72 -6.08 -10.06 0.57
N ALA A 73 -5.31 -10.81 -0.21
CA ALA A 73 -5.63 -12.15 -0.64
C ALA A 73 -4.36 -12.93 -0.98
N ALA A 74 -4.44 -14.25 -0.93
CA ALA A 74 -3.45 -15.12 -1.54
C ALA A 74 -3.94 -15.58 -2.93
N TRP A 75 -3.20 -15.26 -3.99
CA TRP A 75 -3.41 -15.84 -5.32
C TRP A 75 -2.69 -17.18 -5.39
N VAL A 76 -3.44 -18.26 -5.50
CA VAL A 76 -2.92 -19.64 -5.52
C VAL A 76 -3.18 -20.27 -6.88
N PHE A 77 -2.13 -20.86 -7.46
CA PHE A 77 -2.20 -21.57 -8.74
C PHE A 77 -1.28 -22.80 -8.73
N PHE A 78 -1.55 -23.72 -9.65
CA PHE A 78 -0.94 -25.05 -9.61
C PHE A 78 -0.19 -25.35 -10.91
N LYS A 79 0.92 -26.08 -10.77
CA LYS A 79 1.64 -26.67 -11.90
C LYS A 79 1.75 -28.17 -11.71
N VAL A 80 1.59 -28.89 -12.81
CA VAL A 80 1.80 -30.33 -12.85
C VAL A 80 2.99 -30.67 -13.73
N ARG A 81 3.83 -31.58 -13.25
CA ARG A 81 4.94 -32.19 -14.01
C ARG A 81 4.67 -33.67 -14.20
N LYS A 82 4.88 -34.15 -15.42
CA LYS A 82 4.81 -35.58 -15.72
C LYS A 82 6.04 -36.35 -15.19
N ASP A 83 7.18 -35.70 -15.25
CA ASP A 83 8.48 -36.18 -14.79
C ASP A 83 9.43 -35.02 -14.46
N ALA A 84 10.62 -35.33 -13.94
CA ALA A 84 11.61 -34.31 -13.54
C ALA A 84 12.15 -33.48 -14.71
N ALA A 85 12.14 -34.01 -15.93
CA ALA A 85 12.66 -33.33 -17.12
C ALA A 85 11.62 -32.45 -17.82
N SER A 86 10.33 -32.70 -17.55
CA SER A 86 9.23 -31.97 -18.17
C SER A 86 9.04 -30.59 -17.52
N PRO A 87 8.76 -29.54 -18.30
CA PRO A 87 8.37 -28.26 -17.73
C PRO A 87 7.02 -28.37 -17.02
N GLY A 88 6.84 -27.55 -15.97
CA GLY A 88 5.57 -27.46 -15.27
C GLY A 88 4.46 -26.89 -16.15
N GLN A 89 3.40 -27.66 -16.36
CA GLN A 89 2.21 -27.23 -17.08
C GLN A 89 1.17 -26.66 -16.12
N PRO A 90 0.37 -25.66 -16.50
CA PRO A 90 -0.73 -25.19 -15.67
C PRO A 90 -1.73 -26.32 -15.43
N LEU A 91 -2.17 -26.51 -14.20
CA LEU A 91 -3.30 -27.33 -13.84
C LEU A 91 -4.52 -26.43 -13.70
N ARG A 92 -5.56 -26.67 -14.52
CA ARG A 92 -6.74 -25.82 -14.58
C ARG A 92 -7.73 -26.17 -13.48
N LEU A 93 -8.33 -25.15 -12.90
CA LEU A 93 -9.43 -25.31 -11.97
C LEU A 93 -10.74 -25.55 -12.73
N LEU A 94 -11.67 -26.24 -12.11
CA LEU A 94 -13.04 -26.40 -12.58
C LEU A 94 -13.93 -25.56 -11.67
N ALA A 95 -14.56 -24.52 -12.22
CA ALA A 95 -15.41 -23.63 -11.44
C ALA A 95 -16.75 -23.42 -12.13
N ASP A 96 -17.81 -23.41 -11.37
CA ASP A 96 -19.18 -23.18 -11.84
C ASP A 96 -19.71 -21.81 -11.44
N THR A 97 -19.05 -21.16 -10.49
CA THR A 97 -19.32 -19.79 -10.04
C THR A 97 -18.01 -19.07 -9.74
N VAL A 98 -18.06 -17.74 -9.64
CA VAL A 98 -16.88 -16.93 -9.34
C VAL A 98 -16.48 -17.03 -7.86
N VAL A 99 -17.45 -17.02 -6.95
CA VAL A 99 -17.20 -17.04 -5.50
C VAL A 99 -17.68 -18.34 -4.91
N ASN A 100 -16.80 -19.02 -4.19
CA ASN A 100 -17.05 -20.30 -3.52
C ASN A 100 -17.67 -21.36 -4.46
N PRO A 101 -17.00 -21.68 -5.56
CA PRO A 101 -17.50 -22.67 -6.51
C PRO A 101 -17.78 -24.03 -5.87
N SER A 102 -18.61 -24.84 -6.53
CA SER A 102 -18.88 -26.21 -6.10
C SER A 102 -17.63 -27.06 -6.07
N GLY A 103 -17.37 -27.76 -4.94
CA GLY A 103 -16.14 -28.53 -4.74
C GLY A 103 -14.97 -27.72 -4.19
N PHE A 104 -15.13 -26.42 -3.98
CA PHE A 104 -14.18 -25.55 -3.29
C PHE A 104 -14.59 -25.40 -1.83
N ARG A 105 -13.73 -25.75 -0.90
CA ARG A 105 -14.02 -25.71 0.53
C ARG A 105 -12.74 -25.65 1.34
N GLN A 106 -12.88 -25.40 2.61
CA GLN A 106 -11.79 -25.46 3.59
C GLN A 106 -12.20 -26.33 4.78
N GLY A 107 -11.21 -26.91 5.44
CA GLY A 107 -11.34 -27.54 6.74
C GLY A 107 -11.34 -26.52 7.88
N GLY A 108 -10.71 -26.87 9.00
CA GLY A 108 -10.57 -25.97 10.16
C GLY A 108 -9.85 -24.65 9.86
N GLY A 109 -9.78 -23.77 10.85
CA GLY A 109 -9.08 -22.49 10.74
C GLY A 109 -9.96 -21.30 10.36
N THR A 110 -9.33 -20.28 9.79
CA THR A 110 -10.03 -19.03 9.40
C THR A 110 -10.92 -19.26 8.18
N VAL A 111 -12.13 -18.72 8.22
CA VAL A 111 -13.07 -18.84 7.11
C VAL A 111 -12.63 -17.93 5.95
N LEU A 112 -12.41 -18.53 4.79
CA LEU A 112 -11.97 -17.87 3.58
C LEU A 112 -13.06 -17.93 2.49
N ASP A 113 -13.08 -16.94 1.61
CA ASP A 113 -13.70 -17.05 0.30
C ASP A 113 -12.69 -17.60 -0.71
N CYS A 114 -13.13 -18.53 -1.53
CA CYS A 114 -12.43 -19.01 -2.73
C CYS A 114 -13.00 -18.25 -3.92
N VAL A 115 -12.22 -17.36 -4.54
CA VAL A 115 -12.66 -16.54 -5.67
C VAL A 115 -11.90 -16.96 -6.92
N VAL A 116 -12.61 -17.51 -7.92
CA VAL A 116 -12.01 -18.09 -9.13
C VAL A 116 -12.36 -17.21 -10.34
N PRO A 117 -11.46 -16.32 -10.73
CA PRO A 117 -11.69 -15.42 -11.86
C PRO A 117 -11.35 -16.06 -13.20
N ASP A 118 -12.02 -15.64 -14.25
CA ASP A 118 -11.84 -16.00 -15.66
C ASP A 118 -12.07 -17.47 -16.02
N GLY A 119 -12.82 -17.71 -17.06
CA GLY A 119 -13.16 -19.03 -17.53
C GLY A 119 -12.89 -19.32 -19.00
N ASP A 120 -12.54 -18.31 -19.81
CA ASP A 120 -12.45 -18.45 -21.28
C ASP A 120 -11.41 -19.48 -21.76
N ASP A 121 -10.30 -19.64 -21.01
CA ASP A 121 -9.24 -20.63 -21.30
C ASP A 121 -9.03 -21.64 -20.16
N GLY A 122 -10.02 -21.83 -19.33
CA GLY A 122 -9.92 -22.55 -18.06
C GLY A 122 -9.32 -21.66 -16.95
N PHE A 123 -9.77 -21.90 -15.76
CA PHE A 123 -9.42 -21.11 -14.60
C PHE A 123 -7.99 -21.38 -14.16
N VAL A 124 -7.13 -20.35 -14.17
CA VAL A 124 -5.68 -20.51 -13.93
C VAL A 124 -5.33 -20.64 -12.45
N GLY A 125 -6.11 -20.03 -11.58
CA GLY A 125 -5.86 -20.02 -10.13
C GLY A 125 -7.06 -19.51 -9.35
N VAL A 126 -6.89 -19.37 -8.03
CA VAL A 126 -7.91 -18.97 -7.08
C VAL A 126 -7.38 -17.91 -6.14
N PHE A 127 -8.17 -16.88 -5.84
CA PHE A 127 -7.91 -16.01 -4.71
C PHE A 127 -8.50 -16.62 -3.43
N LEU A 128 -7.71 -16.66 -2.39
CA LEU A 128 -8.15 -16.97 -1.03
C LEU A 128 -8.10 -15.67 -0.24
N ARG A 129 -9.25 -15.23 0.27
CA ARG A 129 -9.37 -14.01 1.05
C ARG A 129 -10.24 -14.21 2.28
N ARG A 130 -10.09 -13.38 3.30
CA ARG A 130 -11.00 -13.41 4.44
C ARG A 130 -12.45 -13.24 3.97
N ARG A 131 -13.37 -14.05 4.49
CA ARG A 131 -14.81 -13.90 4.24
C ARG A 131 -15.38 -12.74 5.03
N GLN A 132 -14.90 -12.54 6.26
CA GLN A 132 -15.34 -11.49 7.17
C GLN A 132 -14.25 -10.44 7.35
N ASP A 133 -14.67 -9.24 7.73
CA ASP A 133 -13.78 -8.18 8.13
C ASP A 133 -12.94 -8.63 9.34
N GLY A 134 -11.69 -8.24 9.38
CA GLY A 134 -10.76 -8.62 10.41
C GLY A 134 -9.30 -8.48 9.99
N ILE A 135 -8.41 -8.63 10.94
CA ILE A 135 -6.96 -8.57 10.77
C ILE A 135 -6.27 -9.76 11.45
N GLY A 136 -4.97 -9.89 11.22
CA GLY A 136 -4.11 -10.87 11.86
C GLY A 136 -3.78 -12.05 10.97
N ARG A 137 -3.21 -13.09 11.57
CA ARG A 137 -2.79 -14.29 10.86
C ARG A 137 -3.97 -15.03 10.25
N VAL A 138 -3.84 -15.43 9.00
CA VAL A 138 -4.69 -16.46 8.38
C VAL A 138 -3.95 -17.80 8.49
N ALA A 139 -4.67 -18.81 8.96
CA ALA A 139 -4.23 -20.20 8.86
C ALA A 139 -5.48 -21.05 8.54
N ALA A 140 -5.47 -21.68 7.38
CA ALA A 140 -6.56 -22.54 6.93
C ALA A 140 -6.00 -23.89 6.53
N GLU A 141 -6.51 -24.92 7.16
CA GLU A 141 -6.14 -26.30 6.88
C GLU A 141 -7.10 -26.90 5.86
N ARG A 142 -6.59 -27.79 5.02
CA ARG A 142 -7.38 -28.61 4.10
C ARG A 142 -8.28 -27.76 3.19
N VAL A 143 -7.69 -26.70 2.60
CA VAL A 143 -8.35 -26.00 1.49
C VAL A 143 -8.42 -26.94 0.31
N GLU A 144 -9.61 -27.17 -0.22
CA GLU A 144 -9.84 -28.07 -1.34
C GLU A 144 -10.32 -27.29 -2.56
N VAL A 145 -9.68 -27.53 -3.70
CA VAL A 145 -10.07 -26.97 -4.99
C VAL A 145 -10.22 -28.07 -6.02
N LEU A 146 -11.21 -27.92 -6.90
CA LEU A 146 -11.50 -28.89 -7.95
C LEU A 146 -10.74 -28.51 -9.23
N THR A 147 -10.02 -29.46 -9.81
CA THR A 147 -9.22 -29.28 -11.02
C THR A 147 -9.61 -30.28 -12.10
N GLU A 148 -9.18 -30.02 -13.33
CA GLU A 148 -9.21 -31.00 -14.40
C GLU A 148 -8.55 -32.34 -13.96
N PRO A 149 -8.93 -33.46 -14.59
CA PRO A 149 -8.41 -34.75 -14.17
C PRO A 149 -6.91 -34.87 -14.45
N LEU A 150 -6.17 -35.37 -13.48
CA LEU A 150 -4.80 -35.81 -13.70
C LEU A 150 -4.79 -37.17 -14.37
N ALA A 151 -3.91 -37.37 -15.35
CA ALA A 151 -3.79 -38.64 -16.06
C ALA A 151 -3.53 -39.78 -15.07
N ALA A 152 -4.37 -40.82 -15.11
CA ALA A 152 -4.25 -41.97 -14.26
C ALA A 152 -2.93 -42.73 -14.52
N GLY A 153 -2.21 -43.12 -13.46
CA GLY A 153 -1.02 -43.94 -13.54
C GLY A 153 0.30 -43.19 -13.82
N ALA A 154 0.27 -41.86 -14.02
CA ALA A 154 1.49 -41.09 -14.11
C ALA A 154 1.97 -40.68 -12.70
N ALA A 155 3.28 -40.78 -12.44
CA ALA A 155 3.92 -40.21 -11.25
C ALA A 155 3.97 -38.68 -11.36
N ALA A 156 2.80 -38.04 -11.66
CA ALA A 156 2.70 -36.61 -11.85
C ALA A 156 2.86 -35.92 -10.51
N THR A 157 3.78 -34.95 -10.44
CA THR A 157 3.98 -34.12 -9.27
C THR A 157 3.21 -32.81 -9.44
N VAL A 158 2.31 -32.51 -8.50
CA VAL A 158 1.62 -31.20 -8.41
C VAL A 158 2.38 -30.31 -7.44
N LYS A 159 2.63 -29.07 -7.85
CA LYS A 159 3.17 -28.03 -6.99
C LYS A 159 2.22 -26.84 -6.99
N ALA A 160 1.90 -26.33 -5.80
CA ALA A 160 1.17 -25.10 -5.60
C ALA A 160 2.14 -23.93 -5.46
N PHE A 161 1.72 -22.76 -5.95
CA PHE A 161 2.42 -21.50 -5.85
C PHE A 161 1.46 -20.44 -5.32
N GLY A 162 1.97 -19.54 -4.47
CA GLY A 162 1.20 -18.46 -3.88
C GLY A 162 1.86 -17.11 -4.07
N LEU A 163 1.03 -16.10 -4.33
CA LEU A 163 1.43 -14.70 -4.37
C LEU A 163 0.48 -13.91 -3.47
N GLU A 164 1.05 -13.10 -2.58
CA GLU A 164 0.26 -12.18 -1.79
C GLU A 164 -0.21 -11.02 -2.67
N MET A 165 -1.49 -10.71 -2.60
CA MET A 165 -2.15 -9.71 -3.42
C MET A 165 -2.94 -8.75 -2.54
N VAL A 166 -3.14 -7.55 -3.04
CA VAL A 166 -3.95 -6.51 -2.41
C VAL A 166 -5.03 -6.07 -3.40
N HIS A 167 -6.25 -5.98 -2.94
CA HIS A 167 -7.36 -5.47 -3.74
C HIS A 167 -7.29 -3.94 -3.83
N VAL A 168 -7.25 -3.44 -5.05
CA VAL A 168 -7.35 -2.01 -5.41
C VAL A 168 -8.76 -1.78 -5.93
N ALA A 169 -9.61 -1.17 -5.11
CA ALA A 169 -11.04 -1.08 -5.40
C ALA A 169 -11.35 -0.22 -6.64
N GLU A 170 -12.47 -0.49 -7.28
CA GLU A 170 -13.02 0.35 -8.35
C GLU A 170 -13.34 1.75 -7.83
N GLY A 171 -13.16 2.76 -8.68
CA GLY A 171 -13.54 4.14 -8.37
C GLY A 171 -12.61 5.18 -8.98
N PRO A 172 -12.99 6.47 -8.88
CA PRO A 172 -12.21 7.59 -9.39
C PRO A 172 -10.90 7.75 -8.61
N PHE A 173 -9.90 8.35 -9.28
CA PHE A 173 -8.62 8.70 -8.68
C PHE A 173 -7.90 9.76 -9.51
N ASP A 174 -6.90 10.42 -8.94
CA ASP A 174 -6.13 11.47 -9.59
C ASP A 174 -4.78 10.97 -10.09
N LEU A 175 -4.41 11.44 -11.28
CA LEU A 175 -3.08 11.29 -11.89
C LEU A 175 -2.29 12.59 -11.73
N GLY A 176 -0.98 12.47 -11.47
CA GLY A 176 -0.09 13.63 -11.41
C GLY A 176 0.15 14.18 -10.02
N VAL A 177 0.37 15.49 -9.89
CA VAL A 177 0.64 16.20 -8.62
C VAL A 177 -0.03 17.56 -8.61
N VAL A 178 -0.32 18.10 -7.41
CA VAL A 178 -1.01 19.41 -7.23
C VAL A 178 -0.21 20.63 -7.68
N SER A 179 1.12 20.53 -7.82
CA SER A 179 1.95 21.65 -8.32
C SER A 179 3.33 21.18 -8.77
N GLY A 180 3.91 21.89 -9.72
CA GLY A 180 5.27 21.66 -10.18
C GLY A 180 5.40 21.84 -11.71
N PRO A 181 6.53 22.35 -12.20
CA PRO A 181 6.71 22.69 -13.61
C PRO A 181 7.03 21.47 -14.50
N GLU A 182 6.96 20.24 -13.98
CA GLU A 182 7.50 19.09 -14.70
C GLU A 182 6.49 18.51 -15.69
N LEU A 183 6.76 18.72 -16.96
CA LEU A 183 5.95 18.27 -18.09
C LEU A 183 5.90 16.73 -18.26
N ASN A 184 6.80 16.01 -17.62
CA ASN A 184 6.84 14.54 -17.71
C ASN A 184 5.75 13.84 -16.91
N ARG A 185 5.00 14.56 -16.07
CA ARG A 185 3.93 14.00 -15.25
C ARG A 185 2.59 14.16 -15.94
N PHE A 186 1.70 13.23 -15.64
CA PHE A 186 0.32 13.39 -16.02
C PHE A 186 -0.30 14.63 -15.37
N HIS A 187 -1.11 15.35 -16.13
CA HIS A 187 -1.90 16.47 -15.62
C HIS A 187 -3.07 16.76 -16.55
N ALA A 188 -4.09 17.44 -16.06
CA ALA A 188 -5.07 18.04 -16.91
C ALA A 188 -4.47 19.29 -17.55
N PHE A 189 -4.52 19.38 -18.87
CA PHE A 189 -3.99 20.56 -19.58
C PHE A 189 -4.81 21.79 -19.22
N SER A 190 -4.17 22.86 -18.77
CA SER A 190 -4.86 24.11 -18.38
C SER A 190 -4.32 25.36 -19.04
N GLY A 191 -3.17 25.27 -19.73
CA GLY A 191 -2.46 26.44 -20.27
C GLY A 191 -1.71 27.30 -19.24
N THR A 192 -2.05 27.21 -17.97
CA THR A 192 -1.48 28.05 -16.88
C THR A 192 -0.88 27.26 -15.72
N GLY A 193 -0.93 25.93 -15.76
CA GLY A 193 -0.44 25.08 -14.69
C GLY A 193 -0.57 23.60 -15.03
N THR A 194 -0.25 22.75 -14.07
CA THR A 194 -0.33 21.30 -14.21
C THR A 194 -1.22 20.68 -13.11
N PRO A 195 -2.53 21.01 -13.11
CA PRO A 195 -3.45 20.42 -12.12
C PRO A 195 -3.54 18.91 -12.34
N PRO A 196 -3.80 18.11 -11.30
CA PRO A 196 -4.05 16.68 -11.43
C PRO A 196 -5.18 16.42 -12.45
N PHE A 197 -5.09 15.25 -13.11
CA PHE A 197 -6.15 14.77 -13.99
C PHE A 197 -6.93 13.67 -13.28
N THR A 198 -8.24 13.82 -13.16
CA THR A 198 -9.10 12.83 -12.51
C THR A 198 -9.62 11.80 -13.53
N VAL A 199 -9.34 10.54 -13.30
CA VAL A 199 -9.96 9.41 -14.02
C VAL A 199 -11.31 9.14 -13.37
N THR A 200 -12.40 9.46 -14.09
CA THR A 200 -13.77 9.42 -13.55
C THR A 200 -14.59 8.21 -14.00
N GLY A 201 -14.04 7.35 -14.86
CA GLY A 201 -14.74 6.18 -15.36
C GLY A 201 -13.87 5.24 -16.18
N PRO A 202 -14.39 4.07 -16.56
CA PRO A 202 -13.65 3.07 -17.33
C PRO A 202 -13.59 3.38 -18.84
N GLY A 203 -14.17 4.49 -19.26
CA GLY A 203 -14.23 4.93 -20.66
C GLY A 203 -12.90 5.42 -21.22
N PRO A 204 -12.89 5.86 -22.50
CA PRO A 204 -11.71 6.43 -23.11
C PRO A 204 -11.32 7.75 -22.44
N ILE A 205 -10.01 8.04 -22.35
CA ILE A 205 -9.49 9.26 -21.76
C ILE A 205 -9.01 10.19 -22.88
N PRO A 206 -9.68 11.33 -23.13
CA PRO A 206 -9.24 12.30 -24.12
C PRO A 206 -7.84 12.85 -23.77
N THR A 207 -6.94 12.89 -24.75
CA THR A 207 -5.56 13.39 -24.62
C THR A 207 -5.36 14.65 -25.45
N GLY A 208 -4.36 15.46 -25.10
CA GLY A 208 -3.94 16.58 -25.88
C GLY A 208 -3.84 17.89 -25.11
N ARG A 209 -3.33 18.94 -25.82
CA ARG A 209 -3.11 20.28 -25.27
C ARG A 209 -4.37 21.16 -25.34
N GLN A 210 -5.48 20.62 -24.87
CA GLN A 210 -6.74 21.33 -24.75
C GLN A 210 -7.21 21.30 -23.31
N PRO A 211 -7.88 22.37 -22.81
CA PRO A 211 -8.29 22.45 -21.41
C PRO A 211 -9.05 21.21 -20.94
N GLY A 212 -8.64 20.65 -19.79
CA GLY A 212 -9.25 19.48 -19.16
C GLY A 212 -8.86 18.12 -19.74
N ARG A 213 -8.08 18.06 -20.83
CA ARG A 213 -7.60 16.76 -21.37
C ARG A 213 -6.35 16.29 -20.65
N LEU A 214 -6.17 14.97 -20.62
CA LEU A 214 -4.96 14.38 -20.07
C LEU A 214 -3.76 14.71 -20.96
N TRP A 215 -2.71 15.24 -20.36
CA TRP A 215 -1.47 15.50 -21.05
C TRP A 215 -0.24 15.15 -20.22
N ALA A 216 0.84 14.75 -20.89
CA ALA A 216 2.20 14.61 -20.36
C ALA A 216 3.16 14.51 -21.54
N THR A 217 4.43 14.87 -21.36
CA THR A 217 5.46 14.64 -22.38
C THR A 217 5.50 13.17 -22.80
N GLY A 218 5.49 12.91 -24.09
CA GLY A 218 5.56 11.57 -24.66
C GLY A 218 4.25 10.77 -24.58
N ILE A 219 3.12 11.38 -24.25
CA ILE A 219 1.82 10.70 -24.33
C ILE A 219 1.42 10.46 -25.80
N VAL A 220 0.78 9.33 -26.07
CA VAL A 220 0.25 8.99 -27.40
C VAL A 220 -1.23 8.62 -27.25
N PRO A 221 -2.12 9.17 -28.10
CA PRO A 221 -1.89 10.25 -29.06
C PRO A 221 -1.59 11.58 -28.35
N GLU A 222 -0.68 12.37 -28.91
CA GLU A 222 -0.27 13.63 -28.27
C GLU A 222 -1.38 14.68 -28.32
N ASP A 223 -2.01 14.85 -29.48
CA ASP A 223 -3.10 15.80 -29.67
C ASP A 223 -4.27 15.19 -30.45
N GLY A 224 -5.48 15.52 -30.04
CA GLY A 224 -6.72 15.18 -30.77
C GLY A 224 -7.13 13.71 -30.72
N GLY A 225 -6.64 12.92 -29.79
CA GLY A 225 -6.95 11.51 -29.63
C GLY A 225 -7.46 11.14 -28.24
N ALA A 226 -7.41 9.84 -27.96
CA ALA A 226 -7.77 9.31 -26.64
C ALA A 226 -6.99 8.04 -26.32
N ILE A 227 -6.71 7.79 -25.05
CA ILE A 227 -6.40 6.46 -24.53
C ILE A 227 -7.68 5.63 -24.70
N PRO A 228 -7.64 4.49 -25.40
CA PRO A 228 -8.86 3.73 -25.71
C PRO A 228 -9.47 3.10 -24.44
N ALA A 229 -10.79 2.90 -24.42
CA ALA A 229 -11.49 2.24 -23.31
C ALA A 229 -11.03 0.80 -23.05
N SER A 230 -10.43 0.15 -24.06
CA SER A 230 -9.85 -1.19 -23.89
C SER A 230 -8.53 -1.21 -23.13
N PHE A 231 -7.84 -0.07 -22.99
CA PHE A 231 -6.63 0.06 -22.19
C PHE A 231 -7.02 0.14 -20.70
N PRO A 232 -6.42 -0.68 -19.82
CA PRO A 232 -6.72 -0.61 -18.39
C PRO A 232 -6.30 0.73 -17.81
N ASN A 233 -7.27 1.63 -17.67
CA ASN A 233 -7.04 3.01 -17.23
C ASN A 233 -6.99 3.18 -15.70
N GLY A 234 -7.15 2.08 -14.95
CA GLY A 234 -7.12 2.07 -13.49
C GLY A 234 -8.45 2.36 -12.80
N TYR A 235 -9.50 2.78 -13.51
CA TYR A 235 -10.80 3.02 -12.87
C TYR A 235 -11.39 1.74 -12.28
N ARG A 236 -11.43 0.65 -13.08
CA ARG A 236 -11.91 -0.66 -12.60
C ARG A 236 -11.01 -1.19 -11.50
N GLY A 237 -11.58 -2.00 -10.61
CA GLY A 237 -10.87 -2.70 -9.57
C GLY A 237 -9.88 -3.74 -10.11
N PHE A 238 -8.85 -4.02 -9.34
CA PHE A 238 -7.87 -5.06 -9.66
C PHE A 238 -7.12 -5.50 -8.41
N TYR A 239 -6.58 -6.70 -8.46
CA TYR A 239 -5.62 -7.16 -7.47
C TYR A 239 -4.19 -6.85 -7.95
N ALA A 240 -3.37 -6.31 -7.07
CA ALA A 240 -1.93 -6.09 -7.31
C ALA A 240 -1.09 -6.95 -6.36
N MET A 241 0.03 -7.47 -6.82
CA MET A 241 0.98 -8.14 -5.93
C MET A 241 1.35 -7.19 -4.78
N LYS A 242 1.19 -7.66 -3.53
CA LYS A 242 1.52 -6.89 -2.33
C LYS A 242 2.99 -6.49 -2.32
N PHE A 243 3.85 -7.42 -2.69
CA PHE A 243 5.30 -7.24 -2.85
C PHE A 243 5.70 -7.34 -4.32
N ALA A 244 6.80 -6.69 -4.69
CA ALA A 244 7.46 -6.99 -5.95
C ALA A 244 7.94 -8.44 -5.97
N ILE A 245 8.16 -9.02 -7.18
CA ILE A 245 8.67 -10.40 -7.32
C ILE A 245 9.84 -10.62 -6.36
N THR A 246 9.76 -11.66 -5.53
CA THR A 246 10.82 -12.03 -4.62
C THR A 246 11.82 -13.00 -5.25
N GLN A 247 12.99 -13.13 -4.64
CA GLN A 247 14.03 -14.09 -5.09
C GLN A 247 13.51 -15.53 -5.03
N GLY A 248 12.73 -15.86 -3.99
CA GLY A 248 12.09 -17.17 -3.86
C GLY A 248 11.09 -17.44 -4.97
N GLN A 249 10.21 -16.48 -5.25
CA GLN A 249 9.22 -16.60 -6.31
C GLN A 249 9.88 -16.73 -7.69
N TYR A 250 10.94 -15.96 -7.96
CA TYR A 250 11.65 -16.05 -9.22
C TYR A 250 12.44 -17.35 -9.36
N ALA A 251 13.07 -17.85 -8.28
CA ALA A 251 13.74 -19.14 -8.27
C ALA A 251 12.74 -20.29 -8.51
N ASP A 252 11.57 -20.22 -7.89
CA ASP A 252 10.48 -21.17 -8.11
C ASP A 252 9.98 -21.15 -9.56
N PHE A 253 9.82 -19.96 -10.15
CA PHE A 253 9.48 -19.78 -11.56
C PHE A 253 10.52 -20.46 -12.46
N LEU A 254 11.81 -20.13 -12.32
CA LEU A 254 12.89 -20.74 -13.11
C LEU A 254 12.89 -22.26 -12.98
N SER A 255 12.64 -22.75 -11.79
CA SER A 255 12.62 -24.20 -11.50
C SER A 255 11.47 -24.95 -12.18
N THR A 256 10.44 -24.26 -12.67
CA THR A 256 9.31 -24.88 -13.39
C THR A 256 9.48 -24.88 -14.91
N LEU A 257 10.46 -24.13 -15.41
CA LEU A 257 10.67 -23.96 -16.86
C LEU A 257 11.44 -25.14 -17.47
N SER A 258 11.43 -25.23 -18.79
CA SER A 258 12.41 -26.03 -19.51
C SER A 258 13.81 -25.46 -19.30
N GLU A 259 14.84 -26.29 -19.40
CA GLU A 259 16.25 -25.85 -19.25
C GLU A 259 16.58 -24.70 -20.21
N ALA A 260 16.10 -24.77 -21.44
CA ALA A 260 16.35 -23.73 -22.45
C ALA A 260 15.70 -22.40 -22.06
N GLU A 261 14.48 -22.43 -21.51
CA GLU A 261 13.80 -21.22 -21.06
C GLU A 261 14.41 -20.66 -19.78
N ALA A 262 14.70 -21.52 -18.80
CA ALA A 262 15.33 -21.11 -17.54
C ALA A 262 16.72 -20.50 -17.80
N SER A 263 17.53 -21.08 -18.68
CA SER A 263 18.85 -20.57 -19.01
C SER A 263 18.81 -19.21 -19.73
N ARG A 264 17.78 -18.94 -20.51
CA ARG A 264 17.58 -17.61 -21.14
C ARG A 264 17.20 -16.52 -20.15
N ARG A 265 16.55 -16.90 -19.05
CA ARG A 265 16.00 -15.98 -18.02
C ARG A 265 16.88 -15.86 -16.78
N TYR A 266 17.90 -16.71 -16.68
CA TYR A 266 18.89 -16.66 -15.62
C TYR A 266 20.13 -15.92 -16.12
N HIS A 267 20.33 -14.69 -15.66
CA HIS A 267 21.48 -13.87 -16.02
C HIS A 267 22.58 -14.04 -14.95
N PRO A 268 23.68 -14.77 -15.25
CA PRO A 268 24.71 -15.07 -14.24
C PRO A 268 25.30 -13.84 -13.56
N ASP A 269 25.54 -12.77 -14.33
CA ASP A 269 26.15 -11.53 -13.82
C ASP A 269 25.18 -10.69 -12.96
N GLY A 270 23.89 -10.94 -13.08
CA GLY A 270 22.84 -10.30 -12.30
C GLY A 270 22.22 -11.27 -11.30
N HIS A 271 21.35 -12.14 -11.77
CA HIS A 271 20.65 -13.12 -10.92
C HIS A 271 21.61 -14.06 -10.19
N GLY A 272 22.74 -14.43 -10.78
CA GLY A 272 23.75 -15.27 -10.15
C GLY A 272 24.28 -14.75 -8.82
N THR A 273 24.10 -13.48 -8.57
CA THR A 273 24.41 -12.82 -7.32
C THR A 273 23.40 -13.18 -6.19
N TRP A 274 22.14 -13.40 -6.57
CA TRP A 274 21.00 -13.58 -5.66
C TRP A 274 20.42 -14.98 -5.67
N ILE A 275 20.53 -15.64 -6.82
CA ILE A 275 19.96 -16.97 -7.07
C ILE A 275 21.12 -17.91 -7.43
N SER A 276 21.30 -18.94 -6.66
CA SER A 276 22.21 -20.03 -6.97
C SER A 276 21.59 -20.94 -8.04
N ARG A 277 22.44 -21.46 -8.91
CA ARG A 277 22.11 -22.51 -9.85
C ARG A 277 23.01 -23.71 -9.60
N SER A 278 22.43 -24.84 -9.25
CA SER A 278 23.16 -26.08 -8.93
C SER A 278 22.54 -27.28 -9.63
N GLY A 279 23.27 -28.38 -9.66
CA GLY A 279 22.88 -29.62 -10.36
C GLY A 279 22.98 -29.51 -11.88
N GLU A 280 22.84 -30.65 -12.54
CA GLU A 280 22.82 -30.76 -14.00
C GLU A 280 21.39 -31.09 -14.48
N PRO A 281 21.03 -30.71 -15.72
CA PRO A 281 19.74 -31.09 -16.26
C PRO A 281 19.57 -32.63 -16.24
N PRO A 282 18.38 -33.16 -15.94
CA PRO A 282 17.11 -32.41 -15.70
C PRO A 282 16.89 -32.00 -14.24
N ASN A 283 17.84 -32.23 -13.35
CA ASN A 283 17.73 -32.01 -11.89
C ASN A 283 18.33 -30.66 -11.45
N ARG A 284 18.32 -29.67 -12.34
CA ARG A 284 18.83 -28.34 -12.03
C ARG A 284 17.93 -27.63 -11.01
N VAL A 285 18.57 -27.04 -9.99
CA VAL A 285 17.90 -26.33 -8.90
C VAL A 285 18.30 -24.86 -8.90
N TYR A 286 17.31 -23.99 -8.79
CA TYR A 286 17.47 -22.57 -8.52
C TYR A 286 17.00 -22.27 -7.10
N ALA A 287 17.80 -21.57 -6.33
CA ALA A 287 17.48 -21.21 -4.95
C ALA A 287 18.06 -19.84 -4.59
N PRO A 288 17.38 -19.06 -3.72
CA PRO A 288 17.95 -17.82 -3.18
C PRO A 288 19.28 -18.06 -2.49
N ARG A 289 20.29 -17.21 -2.76
CA ARG A 289 21.61 -17.32 -2.13
C ARG A 289 21.68 -16.67 -0.76
N GLY A 290 20.80 -15.67 -0.51
CA GLY A 290 20.97 -14.76 0.60
C GLY A 290 22.17 -13.82 0.45
N GLY A 291 22.00 -12.63 0.93
CA GLY A 291 23.04 -11.62 0.92
C GLY A 291 23.14 -10.78 -0.36
N PHE A 292 23.53 -9.54 -0.17
CA PHE A 292 23.96 -8.65 -1.25
C PHE A 292 25.49 -8.75 -1.36
N PRO A 293 26.07 -9.08 -2.50
CA PRO A 293 27.51 -9.19 -2.66
C PRO A 293 28.19 -7.83 -2.65
N ASN A 294 27.43 -6.76 -2.57
CA ASN A 294 27.97 -5.43 -2.49
C ASN A 294 28.37 -5.13 -1.04
N THR A 295 29.60 -4.69 -0.84
CA THR A 295 30.19 -4.29 0.44
C THR A 295 29.42 -3.20 1.19
N TRP A 296 28.42 -2.60 0.58
CA TRP A 296 27.52 -1.58 1.16
C TRP A 296 26.41 -2.14 2.03
N PHE A 297 26.07 -3.42 1.87
CA PHE A 297 25.01 -4.07 2.64
C PHE A 297 25.58 -5.33 3.33
N ARG A 298 25.23 -5.53 4.59
CA ARG A 298 25.66 -6.74 5.32
C ARG A 298 25.01 -7.98 4.68
N PRO A 299 25.76 -9.08 4.51
CA PRO A 299 25.19 -10.35 4.09
C PRO A 299 24.08 -10.76 5.07
N GLN A 300 22.92 -11.10 4.54
CA GLN A 300 21.83 -11.69 5.32
C GLN A 300 21.67 -13.15 4.92
N ALA A 301 21.10 -13.98 5.80
CA ALA A 301 20.78 -15.35 5.49
C ALA A 301 19.90 -15.46 4.24
N ALA A 302 19.91 -16.60 3.56
CA ALA A 302 19.11 -16.87 2.37
C ALA A 302 17.64 -16.55 2.66
N ASP A 303 17.19 -15.42 2.16
CA ASP A 303 15.85 -14.90 2.41
C ASP A 303 15.04 -15.01 1.13
N ARG A 304 14.10 -15.96 1.10
CA ARG A 304 13.22 -16.18 -0.05
C ARG A 304 12.37 -14.95 -0.36
N ASP A 305 12.09 -14.14 0.66
CA ASP A 305 11.15 -13.02 0.60
C ASP A 305 11.82 -11.72 0.17
N HIS A 306 13.14 -11.76 -0.06
CA HIS A 306 13.86 -10.61 -0.58
C HIS A 306 13.49 -10.32 -2.03
N ARG A 307 13.31 -9.03 -2.36
CA ARG A 307 13.03 -8.58 -3.73
C ARG A 307 14.04 -9.15 -4.72
N CYS A 308 13.57 -9.54 -5.91
CA CYS A 308 14.42 -9.98 -7.01
C CYS A 308 14.72 -8.81 -7.94
N PRO A 309 15.92 -8.21 -7.89
CA PRO A 309 16.34 -7.20 -8.85
C PRO A 309 16.82 -7.85 -10.16
N TRP A 310 17.24 -7.02 -11.11
CA TRP A 310 17.78 -7.48 -12.40
C TRP A 310 16.77 -8.20 -13.31
N LEU A 311 15.49 -7.89 -13.16
CA LEU A 311 14.47 -8.43 -14.05
C LEU A 311 14.40 -7.57 -15.35
N SER A 312 14.51 -8.22 -16.49
CA SER A 312 14.18 -7.59 -17.77
C SER A 312 12.67 -7.51 -17.97
N TRP A 313 12.20 -6.73 -18.92
CA TRP A 313 10.79 -6.75 -19.32
C TRP A 313 10.34 -8.17 -19.70
N ALA A 314 11.14 -8.86 -20.54
CA ALA A 314 10.81 -10.19 -20.99
C ALA A 314 10.72 -11.22 -19.84
N ASP A 315 11.57 -11.09 -18.83
CA ASP A 315 11.52 -11.96 -17.65
C ASP A 315 10.26 -11.70 -16.82
N SER A 316 9.97 -10.42 -16.59
CA SER A 316 8.81 -9.98 -15.83
C SER A 316 7.48 -10.35 -16.51
N ALA A 317 7.38 -10.11 -17.82
CA ALA A 317 6.21 -10.47 -18.61
C ALA A 317 5.99 -12.00 -18.64
N ALA A 318 7.07 -12.78 -18.77
CA ALA A 318 6.97 -14.24 -18.73
C ALA A 318 6.56 -14.76 -17.34
N PHE A 319 7.07 -14.15 -16.26
CA PHE A 319 6.61 -14.46 -14.91
C PHE A 319 5.13 -14.17 -14.73
N ALA A 320 4.65 -13.00 -15.19
CA ALA A 320 3.23 -12.66 -15.14
C ALA A 320 2.37 -13.69 -15.91
N ALA A 321 2.77 -14.02 -17.14
CA ALA A 321 2.05 -14.98 -17.95
C ALA A 321 2.02 -16.37 -17.31
N TRP A 322 3.14 -16.81 -16.73
CA TRP A 322 3.27 -18.05 -15.98
C TRP A 322 2.40 -18.09 -14.72
N ALA A 323 2.32 -16.97 -13.99
CA ALA A 323 1.52 -16.86 -12.78
C ALA A 323 0.02 -16.61 -13.04
N GLY A 324 -0.40 -16.43 -14.30
CA GLY A 324 -1.79 -16.09 -14.62
C GLY A 324 -2.14 -14.62 -14.31
N LEU A 325 -1.15 -13.78 -14.14
CA LEU A 325 -1.28 -12.33 -13.95
C LEU A 325 -1.15 -11.58 -15.28
N ARG A 326 -1.20 -10.27 -15.23
CA ARG A 326 -0.86 -9.35 -16.33
C ARG A 326 0.03 -8.22 -15.86
N PRO A 327 0.73 -7.53 -16.77
CA PRO A 327 1.39 -6.29 -16.45
C PRO A 327 0.40 -5.23 -15.94
N MET A 328 0.86 -4.41 -15.02
CA MET A 328 0.18 -3.20 -14.56
C MET A 328 0.41 -2.07 -15.58
N THR A 329 -0.56 -1.19 -15.77
CA THR A 329 -0.38 0.03 -16.56
C THR A 329 0.16 1.17 -15.68
N GLU A 330 0.72 2.21 -16.29
CA GLU A 330 1.22 3.35 -15.53
C GLU A 330 0.11 4.19 -14.87
N LEU A 331 -1.14 4.09 -15.36
CA LEU A 331 -2.29 4.70 -14.72
C LEU A 331 -2.70 3.89 -13.48
N GLU A 332 -2.76 2.57 -13.62
CA GLU A 332 -3.00 1.66 -12.49
C GLU A 332 -1.93 1.79 -11.41
N TYR A 333 -0.67 2.04 -11.79
CA TYR A 333 0.42 2.27 -10.85
C TYR A 333 0.14 3.46 -9.92
N GLU A 334 -0.30 4.60 -10.45
CA GLU A 334 -0.61 5.76 -9.61
C GLU A 334 -1.77 5.47 -8.65
N LYS A 335 -2.82 4.78 -9.12
CA LYS A 335 -3.91 4.35 -8.25
C LYS A 335 -3.47 3.33 -7.19
N ALA A 336 -2.68 2.32 -7.60
CA ALA A 336 -2.17 1.30 -6.68
C ALA A 336 -1.31 1.90 -5.56
N CYS A 337 -0.51 2.90 -5.87
CA CYS A 337 0.36 3.55 -4.88
C CYS A 337 -0.37 4.60 -4.04
N ARG A 338 -1.25 5.41 -4.63
CA ARG A 338 -1.85 6.58 -3.96
C ARG A 338 -3.32 6.38 -3.56
N GLY A 339 -4.04 5.49 -4.24
CA GLY A 339 -5.48 5.34 -4.06
C GLY A 339 -6.27 6.57 -4.53
N PRO A 340 -7.43 6.82 -3.93
CA PRO A 340 -8.26 8.00 -4.23
C PRO A 340 -7.76 9.27 -3.52
N ALA A 341 -6.65 9.21 -2.77
CA ALA A 341 -6.11 10.38 -2.09
C ALA A 341 -5.57 11.41 -3.08
N GLN A 342 -5.74 12.69 -2.75
CA GLN A 342 -5.22 13.77 -3.59
C GLN A 342 -3.70 13.69 -3.76
N PRO A 343 -3.19 13.94 -4.97
CA PRO A 343 -1.77 14.01 -5.22
C PRO A 343 -1.09 15.12 -4.39
N ARG A 344 0.06 14.80 -3.82
CA ARG A 344 0.88 15.72 -3.03
C ARG A 344 2.24 15.93 -3.69
N LEU A 345 2.93 17.02 -3.32
CA LEU A 345 4.29 17.30 -3.81
C LEU A 345 5.32 16.25 -3.38
N SER A 346 5.11 15.61 -2.24
CA SER A 346 5.96 14.55 -1.70
C SER A 346 5.07 13.35 -1.32
N ASP A 347 4.81 12.48 -2.28
CA ASP A 347 4.19 11.19 -2.02
C ASP A 347 5.31 10.22 -1.61
N ASN A 348 5.50 10.04 -0.33
CA ASN A 348 6.52 9.14 0.20
C ASN A 348 5.92 7.74 0.30
N GLY A 349 6.24 6.88 -0.66
CA GLY A 349 6.23 5.42 -0.56
C GLY A 349 5.07 4.68 0.09
N ILE A 350 3.98 5.36 0.39
CA ILE A 350 2.88 4.85 1.16
C ILE A 350 1.80 4.39 0.19
N SER A 351 1.55 3.11 0.16
CA SER A 351 0.39 2.59 -0.55
C SER A 351 -0.89 2.81 0.27
N PHE A 352 -1.87 3.43 -0.36
CA PHE A 352 -3.21 3.54 0.18
C PHE A 352 -3.88 2.18 0.46
N TRP A 353 -3.53 1.17 -0.33
CA TRP A 353 -4.18 -0.14 -0.32
C TRP A 353 -3.40 -1.21 0.45
N GLY A 354 -2.26 -0.88 1.02
CA GLY A 354 -1.40 -1.84 1.70
C GLY A 354 -0.37 -2.53 0.79
N LEU A 355 -0.10 -2.00 -0.42
CA LEU A 355 1.05 -2.47 -1.19
C LEU A 355 2.34 -2.02 -0.52
N GLU A 356 3.29 -2.92 -0.42
CA GLU A 356 4.60 -2.66 0.14
C GLU A 356 5.56 -2.15 -0.96
N ASP A 357 6.54 -1.37 -0.55
CA ASP A 357 7.59 -0.85 -1.45
C ASP A 357 7.12 -0.01 -2.65
N CYS A 358 5.90 0.49 -2.65
CA CYS A 358 5.49 1.48 -3.62
C CYS A 358 6.36 2.72 -3.45
N ASN A 359 7.22 3.01 -4.42
CA ASN A 359 8.13 4.16 -4.36
C ASN A 359 9.13 4.12 -3.18
N ALA A 360 9.73 2.95 -2.91
CA ALA A 360 10.67 2.74 -1.78
C ALA A 360 12.02 3.50 -1.91
N GLY A 361 12.09 4.55 -2.72
CA GLY A 361 13.24 5.48 -2.80
C GLY A 361 14.52 4.92 -3.43
N GLN A 362 14.52 3.65 -3.83
CA GLN A 362 15.70 3.01 -4.41
C GLN A 362 15.40 2.11 -5.62
N MET A 363 14.13 1.92 -5.97
CA MET A 363 13.75 0.99 -7.02
C MET A 363 12.62 1.54 -7.91
N TYR A 364 12.65 1.17 -9.17
CA TYR A 364 11.65 1.53 -10.17
C TYR A 364 10.66 0.40 -10.41
N GLU A 365 9.40 0.75 -10.56
CA GLU A 365 8.40 -0.13 -11.18
C GLU A 365 8.42 0.05 -12.70
N ARG A 366 8.05 -1.00 -13.42
CA ARG A 366 8.05 -1.02 -14.89
C ARG A 366 6.66 -1.39 -15.45
N PRO A 367 5.68 -0.50 -15.32
CA PRO A 367 4.35 -0.69 -15.92
C PRO A 367 4.34 -0.48 -17.43
N ILE A 368 3.27 -0.96 -18.08
CA ILE A 368 2.96 -0.60 -19.48
C ILE A 368 2.59 0.87 -19.56
N SER A 369 3.09 1.52 -20.60
CA SER A 369 3.00 2.97 -20.77
C SER A 369 2.18 3.38 -21.97
N VAL A 370 1.61 4.57 -21.89
CA VAL A 370 0.93 5.26 -22.99
C VAL A 370 1.89 6.06 -23.89
N VAL A 371 3.22 5.80 -23.82
CA VAL A 371 4.23 6.51 -24.65
C VAL A 371 4.39 5.94 -26.05
N THR A 372 3.79 4.80 -26.34
CA THR A 372 3.83 4.18 -27.67
C THR A 372 2.47 3.63 -28.09
N PRO A 373 2.19 3.58 -29.42
CA PRO A 373 0.97 2.91 -29.92
C PRO A 373 0.90 1.44 -29.48
N ARG A 374 2.05 0.76 -29.36
CA ARG A 374 2.10 -0.63 -28.90
C ARG A 374 1.67 -0.76 -27.43
N GLY A 375 2.10 0.17 -26.55
CA GLY A 375 1.60 0.25 -25.18
C GLY A 375 0.10 0.45 -25.14
N LEU A 376 -0.43 1.40 -25.91
CA LEU A 376 -1.88 1.66 -26.03
C LEU A 376 -2.70 0.49 -26.58
N SER A 377 -2.09 -0.44 -27.31
CA SER A 377 -2.78 -1.64 -27.81
C SER A 377 -3.01 -2.71 -26.75
N PHE A 378 -2.43 -2.55 -25.54
CA PHE A 378 -2.63 -3.45 -24.41
C PHE A 378 -4.08 -3.39 -23.92
N LYS A 379 -4.72 -4.57 -23.78
CA LYS A 379 -6.13 -4.70 -23.38
C LYS A 379 -6.33 -5.29 -21.99
N GLY A 380 -5.23 -5.61 -21.30
CA GLY A 380 -5.31 -6.21 -19.97
C GLY A 380 -5.63 -7.70 -19.96
N THR A 381 -5.40 -8.40 -21.04
CA THR A 381 -5.55 -9.86 -21.09
C THR A 381 -4.62 -10.52 -20.08
N HIS A 382 -5.10 -11.53 -19.35
CA HIS A 382 -4.30 -12.25 -18.36
C HIS A 382 -3.43 -13.34 -18.99
N GLY A 383 -2.32 -13.64 -18.30
CA GLY A 383 -1.50 -14.81 -18.60
C GLY A 383 -2.28 -16.12 -18.41
N ARG A 384 -1.88 -17.15 -19.13
CA ARG A 384 -2.58 -18.43 -19.18
C ARG A 384 -1.87 -19.56 -18.43
N GLY A 385 -0.95 -19.20 -17.52
CA GLY A 385 -0.22 -20.17 -16.73
C GLY A 385 1.03 -20.75 -17.43
N THR A 386 1.38 -20.25 -18.61
CA THR A 386 2.63 -20.60 -19.35
C THR A 386 3.46 -19.32 -19.58
N THR A 387 4.70 -19.47 -20.05
CA THR A 387 5.54 -18.30 -20.40
C THR A 387 5.17 -17.61 -21.72
N LYS A 388 4.17 -18.15 -22.45
CA LYS A 388 3.68 -17.57 -23.70
C LYS A 388 2.89 -16.31 -23.40
N LEU A 389 3.30 -15.18 -23.96
CA LEU A 389 2.63 -13.90 -23.77
C LEU A 389 1.32 -13.85 -24.58
N PRO A 390 0.23 -13.28 -24.03
CA PRO A 390 -0.95 -12.91 -24.78
C PRO A 390 -0.63 -11.95 -25.94
N ALA A 391 -1.41 -12.01 -27.02
CA ALA A 391 -1.11 -11.28 -28.27
C ALA A 391 -1.18 -9.75 -28.14
N ASP A 392 -1.93 -9.24 -27.17
CA ASP A 392 -2.04 -7.81 -26.89
C ASP A 392 -0.89 -7.27 -26.03
N TRP A 393 -0.06 -8.16 -25.44
CA TRP A 393 1.08 -7.70 -24.63
C TRP A 393 2.21 -7.20 -25.50
N PRO A 394 2.92 -6.15 -25.06
CA PRO A 394 4.18 -5.74 -25.68
C PRO A 394 5.22 -6.86 -25.63
N GLU A 395 5.97 -7.01 -26.70
CA GLU A 395 7.06 -7.99 -26.79
C GLU A 395 8.35 -7.48 -26.17
N ASP A 396 8.50 -6.15 -26.04
CA ASP A 396 9.72 -5.51 -25.57
C ASP A 396 9.43 -4.34 -24.62
N ALA A 397 10.48 -3.84 -23.98
CA ALA A 397 10.41 -2.78 -22.97
C ALA A 397 10.04 -1.41 -23.52
N ARG A 398 10.04 -1.18 -24.84
CA ARG A 398 9.72 0.14 -25.43
C ARG A 398 8.30 0.60 -25.18
N ALA A 399 7.42 -0.33 -24.89
CA ALA A 399 6.04 -0.06 -24.50
C ALA A 399 5.84 0.07 -22.97
N SER A 400 6.90 0.06 -22.21
CA SER A 400 6.90 0.28 -20.76
C SER A 400 7.64 1.55 -20.38
N ILE A 401 7.52 1.96 -19.13
CA ILE A 401 8.22 3.12 -18.59
C ILE A 401 8.72 2.80 -17.18
N LEU A 402 9.77 3.48 -16.74
CA LEU A 402 10.17 3.40 -15.35
C LEU A 402 9.39 4.43 -14.53
N ARG A 403 8.75 3.97 -13.46
CA ARG A 403 7.95 4.77 -12.53
C ARG A 403 8.57 4.79 -11.14
N GLY A 404 8.35 5.88 -10.44
CA GLY A 404 9.00 6.12 -9.15
C GLY A 404 10.26 6.97 -9.28
N ASP A 405 10.90 7.27 -8.16
CA ASP A 405 12.12 8.08 -8.13
C ASP A 405 13.22 7.36 -7.34
N VAL A 406 14.44 7.38 -7.85
CA VAL A 406 15.60 6.78 -7.20
C VAL A 406 16.57 7.85 -6.72
N LEU A 407 17.01 7.73 -5.50
CA LEU A 407 17.96 8.62 -4.83
C LEU A 407 19.22 8.96 -5.66
N HIS A 408 19.64 8.08 -6.58
CA HIS A 408 20.82 8.26 -7.41
C HIS A 408 20.60 9.14 -8.63
N MET A 409 19.36 9.39 -9.03
CA MET A 409 19.01 10.20 -10.20
C MET A 409 18.75 11.67 -9.87
N ARG A 410 19.12 12.11 -8.66
CA ARG A 410 19.02 13.53 -8.24
C ARG A 410 19.68 14.53 -9.21
N ALA A 411 20.59 14.05 -10.06
CA ALA A 411 21.26 14.89 -11.03
C ALA A 411 20.41 15.21 -12.28
N TYR A 412 19.32 14.49 -12.51
CA TYR A 412 18.48 14.64 -13.71
C TYR A 412 17.10 15.26 -13.43
N THR A 413 16.71 15.35 -12.17
CA THR A 413 15.47 16.01 -11.77
C THR A 413 15.81 17.12 -10.77
N SER A 414 15.71 18.35 -11.20
CA SER A 414 15.88 19.53 -10.36
C SER A 414 14.77 19.59 -9.30
N GLY A 415 14.87 18.77 -8.25
CA GLY A 415 13.85 18.77 -7.23
C GLY A 415 13.77 17.56 -6.32
N GLY A 416 14.66 16.57 -6.45
CA GLY A 416 14.99 15.55 -5.43
C GLY A 416 13.86 14.99 -4.58
N HIS A 417 12.72 14.63 -5.16
CA HIS A 417 11.59 14.10 -4.39
C HIS A 417 11.19 12.72 -4.90
N GLN A 418 11.08 11.79 -3.99
CA GLN A 418 10.48 10.48 -4.19
C GLN A 418 9.01 10.70 -4.57
N ARG A 419 8.64 10.44 -5.84
CA ARG A 419 7.30 10.77 -6.32
C ARG A 419 6.69 9.62 -7.10
N ILE A 420 5.51 9.21 -6.68
CA ILE A 420 4.68 8.22 -7.39
C ILE A 420 4.45 8.66 -8.84
N SER A 421 4.19 9.93 -9.11
CA SER A 421 3.96 10.47 -10.44
C SER A 421 5.20 10.66 -11.31
N GLY A 422 6.41 10.34 -10.81
CA GLY A 422 7.65 10.38 -11.58
C GLY A 422 7.60 9.43 -12.78
N ARG A 423 7.90 9.94 -13.99
CA ARG A 423 7.97 9.19 -15.25
C ARG A 423 9.34 9.39 -15.89
N LEU A 424 10.07 8.30 -16.11
CA LEU A 424 11.39 8.34 -16.74
C LEU A 424 11.29 7.92 -18.20
N LEU A 425 11.31 8.93 -19.08
CA LEU A 425 11.31 8.75 -20.52
C LEU A 425 12.73 8.45 -21.02
N GLY A 426 12.87 7.57 -22.02
CA GLY A 426 14.13 7.37 -22.74
C GLY A 426 15.17 6.43 -22.11
N VAL A 427 14.87 5.81 -20.95
CA VAL A 427 15.77 4.81 -20.33
C VAL A 427 15.53 3.40 -20.89
N ASP A 428 14.62 3.27 -21.82
CA ASP A 428 13.94 2.02 -22.16
C ASP A 428 14.68 1.16 -23.17
N SER A 429 15.49 1.77 -24.02
CA SER A 429 16.14 1.06 -25.14
C SER A 429 17.20 0.04 -24.72
N GLN A 430 17.64 0.06 -23.46
CA GLN A 430 18.65 -0.87 -22.94
C GLN A 430 18.06 -2.00 -22.09
N ALA A 431 16.79 -1.92 -21.75
CA ALA A 431 16.16 -2.75 -20.75
C ALA A 431 15.83 -4.17 -21.19
N ASP A 432 15.73 -4.43 -22.50
CA ASP A 432 15.41 -5.77 -23.03
C ASP A 432 16.61 -6.73 -22.98
N ARG A 433 17.82 -6.20 -22.94
CA ARG A 433 19.03 -7.01 -23.00
C ARG A 433 19.93 -6.88 -21.79
N LYS A 434 19.75 -5.83 -20.99
CA LYS A 434 20.50 -5.62 -19.75
C LYS A 434 19.48 -5.35 -18.63
N PRO A 435 19.23 -6.34 -17.78
CA PRO A 435 18.39 -6.14 -16.60
C PRO A 435 18.89 -4.95 -15.79
N HIS A 436 17.99 -4.08 -15.39
CA HIS A 436 18.38 -2.92 -14.59
C HIS A 436 18.47 -3.32 -13.11
N PRO A 437 19.59 -3.05 -12.40
CA PRO A 437 19.79 -3.51 -11.03
C PRO A 437 18.78 -2.95 -10.02
N LEU A 438 18.09 -1.87 -10.38
CA LEU A 438 17.12 -1.19 -9.51
C LEU A 438 15.68 -1.33 -10.02
N ALA A 439 15.43 -2.10 -11.09
CA ALA A 439 14.07 -2.34 -11.57
C ALA A 439 13.44 -3.49 -10.81
N MET A 440 12.29 -3.21 -10.22
CA MET A 440 11.35 -4.18 -9.67
C MET A 440 10.20 -4.40 -10.64
N TRP A 441 9.43 -5.42 -10.38
CA TRP A 441 8.22 -5.67 -11.11
C TRP A 441 7.17 -6.36 -10.24
N ARG A 442 5.91 -5.98 -10.42
CA ARG A 442 4.76 -6.66 -9.84
C ARG A 442 3.66 -6.85 -10.87
N GLY A 443 2.99 -7.99 -10.80
CA GLY A 443 1.84 -8.29 -11.63
C GLY A 443 0.55 -7.86 -10.99
N VAL A 444 -0.47 -7.74 -11.84
CA VAL A 444 -1.84 -7.45 -11.40
C VAL A 444 -2.82 -8.43 -12.04
N ARG A 445 -4.01 -8.49 -11.48
CA ARG A 445 -5.14 -9.22 -12.05
C ARG A 445 -6.41 -8.40 -11.89
N THR A 446 -7.17 -8.23 -12.96
CA THR A 446 -8.45 -7.50 -12.93
C THR A 446 -9.43 -8.20 -12.00
N ASP A 447 -10.27 -7.45 -11.31
CA ASP A 447 -11.35 -7.99 -10.50
C ASP A 447 -12.21 -8.96 -11.32
N PRO A 448 -12.60 -10.09 -10.74
CA PRO A 448 -13.48 -11.02 -11.42
C PRO A 448 -14.86 -10.40 -11.62
N ALA A 449 -15.39 -10.52 -12.85
CA ALA A 449 -16.76 -10.14 -13.13
C ALA A 449 -17.73 -11.02 -12.30
N GLY A 450 -18.75 -10.38 -11.69
CA GLY A 450 -19.75 -11.09 -10.89
C GLY A 450 -19.39 -11.25 -9.41
N ASP A 451 -18.30 -10.64 -8.92
CA ASP A 451 -18.05 -10.52 -7.48
C ASP A 451 -18.75 -9.27 -6.91
N ASP A 452 -20.01 -9.44 -6.52
CA ASP A 452 -20.82 -8.35 -5.95
C ASP A 452 -20.28 -7.78 -4.64
N ALA A 453 -19.31 -8.46 -4.01
CA ALA A 453 -18.65 -7.95 -2.82
C ALA A 453 -17.64 -6.83 -3.11
N LEU A 454 -17.20 -6.70 -4.39
CA LEU A 454 -16.25 -5.69 -4.82
C LEU A 454 -16.98 -4.41 -5.29
N LYS A 455 -17.52 -3.65 -4.36
CA LYS A 455 -18.21 -2.39 -4.67
C LYS A 455 -17.21 -1.23 -4.81
N PRO A 456 -17.54 -0.22 -5.62
CA PRO A 456 -16.70 0.97 -5.72
C PRO A 456 -16.43 1.60 -4.36
N LEU A 457 -15.17 1.93 -4.10
CA LEU A 457 -14.80 2.73 -2.96
C LEU A 457 -15.08 4.20 -3.31
N VAL A 458 -16.11 4.77 -2.68
CA VAL A 458 -16.32 6.21 -2.71
C VAL A 458 -15.42 6.82 -1.64
N ALA A 459 -14.49 7.67 -2.06
CA ALA A 459 -13.66 8.40 -1.12
C ALA A 459 -14.56 9.22 -0.19
N ARG A 460 -14.67 8.81 1.08
CA ARG A 460 -15.43 9.55 2.09
C ARG A 460 -14.72 10.84 2.49
N PHE A 461 -13.42 10.92 2.24
CA PHE A 461 -12.56 11.99 2.68
C PHE A 461 -11.72 12.54 1.55
N ASP A 462 -12.14 13.64 0.97
CA ASP A 462 -11.25 14.51 0.22
C ASP A 462 -10.88 15.69 1.14
N PRO A 463 -9.62 15.78 1.61
CA PRO A 463 -9.19 16.90 2.44
C PRO A 463 -9.27 18.25 1.72
N ALA A 464 -9.48 18.27 0.41
CA ALA A 464 -9.74 19.50 -0.35
C ALA A 464 -11.21 19.92 -0.33
N ILE A 465 -12.12 19.01 -0.02
CA ILE A 465 -13.55 19.33 0.12
C ILE A 465 -13.84 19.64 1.58
N PRO A 466 -14.09 20.92 1.93
CA PRO A 466 -14.39 21.28 3.31
C PRO A 466 -15.69 20.60 3.78
N TRP A 467 -15.65 20.03 4.95
CA TRP A 467 -16.83 19.49 5.59
C TRP A 467 -17.64 20.62 6.21
N LYS A 468 -18.96 20.58 6.03
CA LYS A 468 -19.83 21.47 6.77
C LYS A 468 -19.77 21.13 8.25
N LEU A 469 -19.50 22.14 9.07
CA LEU A 469 -19.53 21.99 10.53
C LEU A 469 -20.99 21.95 10.99
N PRO A 470 -21.48 20.84 11.55
CA PRO A 470 -22.84 20.74 12.04
C PRO A 470 -23.13 21.83 13.09
N ARG A 471 -24.34 22.38 13.07
CA ARG A 471 -24.80 23.33 14.08
C ARG A 471 -25.76 22.68 15.05
N ARG A 472 -25.47 22.79 16.33
CA ARG A 472 -26.38 22.36 17.40
C ARG A 472 -27.47 23.42 17.61
N THR A 473 -28.66 22.97 17.90
CA THR A 473 -29.79 23.83 18.26
C THR A 473 -29.86 24.09 19.76
N THR A 474 -29.20 23.25 20.55
CA THR A 474 -29.07 23.37 22.00
C THR A 474 -27.60 23.34 22.39
N ARG A 475 -27.25 24.05 23.44
CA ARG A 475 -25.89 24.04 23.98
C ARG A 475 -25.52 22.63 24.47
N ALA A 476 -24.32 22.15 24.18
CA ALA A 476 -23.84 20.87 24.67
C ALA A 476 -23.73 20.86 26.20
N THR A 477 -24.17 19.80 26.85
CA THR A 477 -23.89 19.55 28.27
C THR A 477 -22.56 18.81 28.33
N ILE A 478 -21.58 19.30 29.05
CA ILE A 478 -20.26 18.68 29.13
C ILE A 478 -20.22 17.85 30.40
N ASP A 479 -20.67 16.60 30.34
CA ASP A 479 -20.79 15.71 31.49
C ASP A 479 -20.18 14.30 31.26
N GLY A 480 -19.57 14.07 30.08
CA GLY A 480 -19.00 12.78 29.71
C GLY A 480 -20.03 11.77 29.21
N ARG A 481 -21.25 12.23 28.89
CA ARG A 481 -22.34 11.41 28.33
C ARG A 481 -22.64 11.91 26.92
N LEU A 482 -22.85 10.96 25.99
CA LEU A 482 -23.08 11.31 24.59
C LEU A 482 -24.56 11.17 24.16
N ASP A 483 -25.48 11.11 25.07
CA ASP A 483 -26.92 10.93 24.81
C ASP A 483 -27.58 12.17 24.16
N ASP A 484 -26.99 13.34 24.28
CA ASP A 484 -27.42 14.57 23.60
C ASP A 484 -26.70 14.82 22.25
N TRP A 485 -25.87 13.86 21.83
CA TRP A 485 -25.17 13.90 20.56
C TRP A 485 -25.85 13.05 19.49
N GLY A 486 -26.18 13.17 18.45
CA GLY A 486 -26.69 12.28 17.41
C GLY A 486 -25.65 11.27 16.90
N ASP A 487 -25.76 10.88 15.65
CA ASP A 487 -24.78 10.00 15.02
C ASP A 487 -23.40 10.66 14.94
N PRO A 488 -22.31 9.91 15.08
CA PRO A 488 -20.98 10.44 14.94
C PRO A 488 -20.75 10.99 13.53
N LEU A 489 -20.02 12.09 13.44
CA LEU A 489 -19.61 12.66 12.16
C LEU A 489 -18.64 11.71 11.44
N VAL A 490 -17.75 11.10 12.21
CA VAL A 490 -16.72 10.18 11.72
C VAL A 490 -16.51 9.04 12.70
N VAL A 491 -16.28 7.84 12.17
CA VAL A 491 -15.77 6.69 12.93
C VAL A 491 -14.41 6.33 12.38
N ILE A 492 -13.40 6.23 13.23
CA ILE A 492 -12.04 5.82 12.86
C ILE A 492 -11.65 4.53 13.58
N GLY A 493 -10.76 3.74 12.99
CA GLY A 493 -10.40 2.42 13.48
C GLY A 493 -11.33 1.30 13.01
N GLU A 494 -12.40 1.57 12.27
CA GLU A 494 -13.19 0.52 11.62
C GLU A 494 -12.46 -0.10 10.44
N PHE A 495 -12.61 -1.40 10.21
CA PHE A 495 -11.94 -2.10 9.11
C PHE A 495 -12.23 -1.53 7.72
N ARG A 496 -13.44 -1.03 7.49
CA ARG A 496 -13.81 -0.39 6.21
C ARG A 496 -13.14 0.96 5.99
N ASP A 497 -12.57 1.56 7.04
CA ASP A 497 -11.89 2.85 7.03
C ASP A 497 -10.37 2.68 7.26
N VAL A 498 -9.88 1.45 7.38
CA VAL A 498 -8.49 1.09 7.67
C VAL A 498 -7.53 1.55 6.56
N PHE A 499 -8.00 1.67 5.34
CA PHE A 499 -7.18 2.12 4.22
C PHE A 499 -7.83 3.30 3.51
N PRO A 500 -7.74 4.43 3.99
CA PRO A 500 -6.87 5.53 3.64
C PRO A 500 -5.87 5.79 4.76
N LEU A 501 -4.71 6.32 4.38
CA LEU A 501 -3.59 6.74 5.24
C LEU A 501 -3.95 7.62 6.45
N THR A 502 -5.19 8.04 6.52
CA THR A 502 -5.74 8.93 7.54
C THR A 502 -6.21 8.20 8.79
N HIS A 503 -6.48 6.88 8.69
CA HIS A 503 -7.11 6.12 9.76
C HIS A 503 -6.32 4.85 10.14
N THR A 504 -5.18 4.63 9.52
CA THR A 504 -4.34 3.47 9.81
C THR A 504 -3.61 3.70 11.12
N PRO A 505 -3.67 2.77 12.07
CA PRO A 505 -2.82 2.79 13.24
C PRO A 505 -1.35 2.95 12.83
N VAL A 506 -0.62 3.82 13.50
CA VAL A 506 0.78 4.12 13.19
C VAL A 506 1.62 3.81 14.41
N SER A 507 2.63 2.98 14.26
CA SER A 507 3.58 2.66 15.31
C SER A 507 4.80 3.58 15.25
N ARG A 508 5.34 3.99 16.41
CA ARG A 508 6.63 4.69 16.50
C ARG A 508 7.78 3.89 15.88
N ARG A 509 7.70 2.57 15.95
CA ARG A 509 8.73 1.67 15.43
C ARG A 509 8.72 1.61 13.91
N TYR A 510 7.56 1.84 13.30
CA TYR A 510 7.35 1.79 11.85
C TYR A 510 6.49 2.99 11.44
N PRO A 511 7.08 4.15 11.15
CA PRO A 511 6.34 5.36 10.74
C PRO A 511 5.70 5.25 9.35
N THR A 512 5.73 4.10 8.73
CA THR A 512 4.96 3.76 7.52
C THR A 512 3.64 3.14 7.94
N PRO A 513 2.54 3.32 7.20
CA PRO A 513 1.27 2.67 7.52
C PRO A 513 1.39 1.16 7.30
N ARG A 514 1.88 0.49 8.30
CA ARG A 514 1.64 -0.92 8.54
C ARG A 514 0.60 -0.97 9.64
N LEU A 515 -0.33 -1.88 9.52
CA LEU A 515 -1.13 -2.26 10.69
C LEU A 515 -0.14 -2.74 11.74
N PRO A 516 -0.08 -2.12 12.93
CA PRO A 516 0.80 -2.59 13.98
C PRO A 516 0.48 -4.06 14.28
N GLU A 517 1.50 -4.82 14.59
CA GLU A 517 1.33 -6.23 14.95
C GLU A 517 0.45 -6.41 16.20
N SER A 518 0.36 -5.36 17.01
CA SER A 518 -0.38 -5.28 18.25
C SER A 518 -1.82 -4.80 18.11
N TRP A 519 -2.18 -4.06 17.04
CA TRP A 519 -3.58 -3.61 16.91
C TRP A 519 -4.53 -4.77 16.59
N GLY A 520 -5.35 -5.14 17.58
CA GLY A 520 -6.35 -6.21 17.52
C GLY A 520 -7.62 -5.87 16.74
N GLY A 521 -7.76 -4.64 16.23
CA GLY A 521 -8.91 -4.17 15.48
C GLY A 521 -9.73 -3.09 16.21
N PRO A 522 -10.96 -2.79 15.73
CA PRO A 522 -11.79 -1.72 16.30
C PRO A 522 -12.22 -1.93 17.76
N ALA A 523 -12.13 -3.16 18.26
CA ALA A 523 -12.44 -3.46 19.67
C ALA A 523 -11.25 -3.19 20.59
N ASP A 524 -10.04 -3.20 20.03
CA ASP A 524 -8.80 -2.88 20.66
C ASP A 524 -8.62 -1.34 20.69
N LEU A 525 -8.54 -0.70 19.52
CA LEU A 525 -8.52 0.75 19.43
C LEU A 525 -9.41 1.25 18.29
N GLY A 526 -10.44 2.01 18.63
CA GLY A 526 -11.35 2.66 17.70
C GLY A 526 -11.91 3.95 18.26
N ALA A 527 -12.41 4.86 17.43
CA ALA A 527 -13.02 6.09 17.92
C ALA A 527 -14.20 6.57 17.07
N ARG A 528 -15.24 7.03 17.74
CA ARG A 528 -16.43 7.68 17.18
C ARG A 528 -16.34 9.18 17.48
N ILE A 529 -16.24 10.00 16.46
CA ILE A 529 -15.94 11.42 16.58
C ILE A 529 -17.18 12.23 16.22
N HIS A 530 -17.57 13.10 17.10
CA HIS A 530 -18.61 14.10 16.91
C HIS A 530 -17.96 15.49 16.95
N VAL A 531 -18.27 16.31 15.97
CA VAL A 531 -17.80 17.70 15.90
C VAL A 531 -18.98 18.56 15.49
N ALA A 532 -19.27 19.59 16.25
CA ALA A 532 -20.35 20.52 15.97
C ALA A 532 -20.00 21.91 16.51
N ARG A 533 -20.75 22.90 16.12
CA ARG A 533 -20.73 24.20 16.77
C ARG A 533 -22.06 24.53 17.40
N ASP A 534 -22.06 25.27 18.48
CA ASP A 534 -23.21 26.05 18.97
C ASP A 534 -22.99 27.54 18.68
N ASP A 535 -23.64 28.44 19.41
CA ASP A 535 -23.66 29.90 19.08
C ASP A 535 -22.28 30.58 19.18
N GLY A 536 -21.31 30.04 19.85
CA GLY A 536 -19.98 30.65 20.02
C GLY A 536 -18.86 29.66 20.29
N ASP A 537 -19.19 28.38 20.39
CA ASP A 537 -18.26 27.34 20.81
C ASP A 537 -18.11 26.23 19.77
N LEU A 538 -16.91 25.66 19.64
CA LEU A 538 -16.64 24.39 19.01
C LEU A 538 -16.88 23.30 20.04
N CYS A 539 -17.78 22.39 19.74
CA CYS A 539 -18.11 21.24 20.58
C CYS A 539 -17.56 19.99 19.93
N VAL A 540 -16.82 19.20 20.69
CA VAL A 540 -16.22 17.93 20.27
C VAL A 540 -16.57 16.86 21.26
N ALA A 541 -17.06 15.71 20.79
CA ALA A 541 -17.17 14.52 21.62
C ALA A 541 -16.52 13.35 20.91
N VAL A 542 -15.82 12.51 21.67
CA VAL A 542 -15.14 11.32 21.16
C VAL A 542 -15.40 10.16 22.10
N GLU A 543 -15.99 9.09 21.57
CA GLU A 543 -16.05 7.81 22.26
C GLU A 543 -14.92 6.92 21.71
N VAL A 544 -13.96 6.62 22.55
CA VAL A 544 -12.84 5.73 22.23
C VAL A 544 -13.19 4.34 22.73
N THR A 545 -13.16 3.36 21.84
CA THR A 545 -13.17 1.94 22.20
C THR A 545 -11.73 1.51 22.39
N ASP A 546 -11.43 0.90 23.52
CA ASP A 546 -10.11 0.51 23.96
C ASP A 546 -10.29 -0.59 25.01
N ASP A 547 -9.69 -1.75 24.80
CA ASP A 547 -9.91 -2.92 25.65
C ASP A 547 -9.16 -2.81 26.99
N ARG A 548 -8.11 -1.98 27.07
CA ARG A 548 -7.32 -1.78 28.28
C ARG A 548 -6.81 -0.35 28.43
N HIS A 549 -7.49 0.45 29.21
CA HIS A 549 -7.09 1.84 29.44
C HIS A 549 -5.95 1.98 30.45
N CYS A 550 -4.86 2.62 30.03
CA CYS A 550 -3.71 2.90 30.85
C CYS A 550 -3.10 4.29 30.57
N ASN A 551 -3.23 5.22 31.52
CA ASN A 551 -2.50 6.47 31.45
C ASN A 551 -2.02 6.90 32.86
N THR A 552 -0.72 6.79 33.09
CA THR A 552 -0.02 7.23 34.31
C THR A 552 0.78 8.51 34.09
N GLN A 553 0.68 9.12 32.91
CA GLN A 553 1.52 10.21 32.45
C GLN A 553 0.95 11.58 32.85
N SER A 554 1.79 12.60 32.82
CA SER A 554 1.41 13.99 33.11
C SER A 554 2.20 14.98 32.29
N GLY A 555 1.72 16.22 32.18
CA GLY A 555 2.36 17.29 31.43
C GLY A 555 2.59 16.90 29.96
N PRO A 556 3.77 17.21 29.36
CA PRO A 556 4.06 16.91 27.97
C PRO A 556 3.97 15.42 27.60
N ALA A 557 4.16 14.52 28.56
CA ALA A 557 4.12 13.08 28.35
C ALA A 557 2.70 12.49 28.35
N ILE A 558 1.65 13.29 28.57
CA ILE A 558 0.26 12.80 28.63
C ILE A 558 -0.15 12.00 27.40
N GLY A 559 0.42 12.33 26.21
CA GLY A 559 0.19 11.59 24.98
C GLY A 559 0.97 10.27 24.88
N ASP A 560 1.79 9.91 25.88
CA ASP A 560 2.50 8.63 25.91
C ASP A 560 1.69 7.51 26.54
N GLY A 561 0.55 7.80 27.20
CA GLY A 561 -0.50 6.87 27.59
C GLY A 561 -1.74 7.02 26.71
N ASP A 562 -2.83 6.37 27.11
CA ASP A 562 -4.14 6.51 26.45
C ASP A 562 -4.68 7.91 26.58
N ALA A 563 -4.74 8.60 25.49
CA ALA A 563 -5.11 10.01 25.47
C ALA A 563 -5.78 10.41 24.15
N LEU A 564 -6.62 11.42 24.25
CA LEU A 564 -7.15 12.15 23.12
C LEU A 564 -6.26 13.37 22.85
N GLN A 565 -5.75 13.51 21.64
CA GLN A 565 -5.03 14.71 21.20
C GLN A 565 -5.82 15.41 20.09
N ILE A 566 -5.99 16.72 20.22
CA ILE A 566 -6.73 17.55 19.25
C ILE A 566 -5.77 18.54 18.61
N GLY A 567 -5.91 18.70 17.29
CA GLY A 567 -5.20 19.67 16.48
C GLY A 567 -6.17 20.61 15.78
N ILE A 568 -5.92 21.91 15.88
CA ILE A 568 -6.67 22.98 15.21
C ILE A 568 -5.70 23.87 14.45
N ALA A 569 -5.97 24.08 13.16
CA ALA A 569 -5.15 24.94 12.29
C ALA A 569 -6.00 26.07 11.70
N THR A 570 -5.61 27.30 11.97
CA THR A 570 -6.26 28.53 11.49
C THR A 570 -5.21 29.42 10.82
N ARG A 571 -5.61 30.58 10.32
CA ARG A 571 -4.66 31.61 9.87
C ARG A 571 -3.73 32.10 10.97
N GLU A 572 -4.22 32.15 12.21
CA GLU A 572 -3.44 32.63 13.35
C GLU A 572 -2.38 31.64 13.80
N GLY A 573 -2.46 30.39 13.34
CA GLY A 573 -1.47 29.36 13.67
C GLY A 573 -2.07 27.99 13.90
N HIS A 574 -1.26 27.15 14.51
CA HIS A 574 -1.58 25.74 14.78
C HIS A 574 -1.61 25.54 16.30
N ARG A 575 -2.65 24.88 16.79
CA ARG A 575 -2.85 24.55 18.20
C ARG A 575 -2.95 23.05 18.36
N THR A 576 -2.23 22.50 19.34
CA THR A 576 -2.32 21.09 19.72
C THR A 576 -2.38 20.96 21.24
N PHE A 577 -3.33 20.19 21.71
CA PHE A 577 -3.50 19.88 23.12
C PHE A 577 -4.02 18.45 23.29
N GLY A 578 -3.81 17.89 24.49
CA GLY A 578 -4.25 16.55 24.83
C GLY A 578 -5.06 16.52 26.10
N VAL A 579 -5.96 15.52 26.18
CA VAL A 579 -6.82 15.24 27.33
C VAL A 579 -6.73 13.75 27.63
N ALA A 580 -6.57 13.39 28.89
CA ALA A 580 -6.54 11.99 29.33
C ALA A 580 -7.30 11.78 30.62
N ALA A 581 -7.89 10.59 30.77
CA ALA A 581 -8.30 10.07 32.06
C ALA A 581 -7.12 9.40 32.72
N THR A 582 -6.81 9.82 33.95
CA THR A 582 -5.75 9.20 34.78
C THR A 582 -6.32 8.78 36.12
N ALA A 583 -5.58 8.01 36.88
CA ALA A 583 -5.98 7.63 38.24
C ALA A 583 -6.24 8.84 39.16
N ASP A 584 -5.58 9.98 38.88
CA ASP A 584 -5.72 11.23 39.62
C ASP A 584 -6.81 12.17 39.05
N GLY A 585 -7.59 11.70 38.07
CA GLY A 585 -8.62 12.46 37.38
C GLY A 585 -8.23 12.92 35.99
N VAL A 586 -9.01 13.83 35.41
CA VAL A 586 -8.76 14.37 34.08
C VAL A 586 -7.51 15.24 34.06
N ARG A 587 -6.61 14.97 33.12
CA ARG A 587 -5.40 15.75 32.86
C ARG A 587 -5.47 16.36 31.47
N VAL A 588 -4.98 17.59 31.37
CA VAL A 588 -4.93 18.34 30.09
C VAL A 588 -3.54 18.93 29.94
N HIS A 589 -3.01 18.89 28.70
CA HIS A 589 -1.76 19.55 28.36
C HIS A 589 -1.83 20.18 26.97
N GLN A 590 -1.30 21.38 26.82
CA GLN A 590 -1.19 22.07 25.53
C GLN A 590 0.26 22.06 25.07
N TRP A 591 0.53 21.47 23.90
CA TRP A 591 1.88 21.43 23.31
C TRP A 591 2.18 22.63 22.43
N GLN A 592 1.12 23.25 21.82
CA GLN A 592 1.30 24.35 20.89
C GLN A 592 0.05 25.24 20.82
N PRO A 593 0.19 26.58 20.92
CA PRO A 593 1.40 27.26 21.40
C PRO A 593 1.67 26.94 22.86
N ASP A 594 2.88 27.19 23.32
CA ASP A 594 3.27 26.97 24.72
C ASP A 594 2.87 28.17 25.60
N ASP A 595 1.54 28.41 25.72
CA ASP A 595 1.02 29.56 26.47
C ASP A 595 -0.17 29.24 27.40
N THR A 596 -0.64 28.01 27.47
CA THR A 596 -1.75 27.51 28.32
C THR A 596 -3.10 28.26 28.23
N LYS A 597 -3.21 29.32 27.44
CA LYS A 597 -4.42 30.16 27.38
C LYS A 597 -5.66 29.40 26.91
N LEU A 598 -5.48 28.40 26.06
CA LEU A 598 -6.57 27.56 25.61
C LEU A 598 -7.13 26.72 26.77
N LEU A 599 -6.26 26.29 27.70
CA LEU A 599 -6.65 25.45 28.83
C LEU A 599 -7.50 26.23 29.85
N GLU A 600 -7.34 27.55 29.92
CA GLU A 600 -8.13 28.41 30.81
C GLU A 600 -9.62 28.52 30.40
N VAL A 601 -9.91 28.26 29.12
CA VAL A 601 -11.25 28.37 28.53
C VAL A 601 -11.83 27.05 28.06
N LEU A 602 -11.06 25.96 28.15
CA LEU A 602 -11.49 24.62 27.81
C LEU A 602 -12.43 24.08 28.91
N ASP A 603 -13.65 23.75 28.51
CA ASP A 603 -14.58 22.98 29.32
C ASP A 603 -14.52 21.52 28.84
N CYS A 604 -14.21 20.58 29.72
CA CYS A 604 -14.06 19.18 29.34
C CYS A 604 -14.52 18.21 30.44
N ALA A 605 -15.09 17.09 30.01
CA ALA A 605 -15.40 15.95 30.83
C ALA A 605 -14.85 14.67 30.18
N VAL A 606 -14.34 13.76 31.00
CA VAL A 606 -13.87 12.44 30.55
C VAL A 606 -14.44 11.38 31.48
N VAL A 607 -15.08 10.37 30.88
CA VAL A 607 -15.68 9.25 31.62
C VAL A 607 -15.24 7.93 31.01
N ARG A 608 -14.63 7.08 31.80
CA ARG A 608 -14.30 5.70 31.45
C ARG A 608 -15.40 4.74 31.91
N ASP A 609 -15.80 3.84 31.04
CA ASP A 609 -16.70 2.72 31.28
C ASP A 609 -15.96 1.40 31.02
N ASP A 610 -15.28 0.87 32.04
CA ASP A 610 -14.46 -0.35 31.90
C ASP A 610 -15.31 -1.57 31.53
N ALA A 611 -16.59 -1.60 31.86
CA ALA A 611 -17.46 -2.71 31.49
C ALA A 611 -17.73 -2.76 29.98
N LYS A 612 -17.59 -1.63 29.29
CA LYS A 612 -17.76 -1.51 27.86
C LYS A 612 -16.44 -1.34 27.09
N GLY A 613 -15.32 -1.23 27.79
CA GLY A 613 -14.05 -0.86 27.17
C GLY A 613 -14.14 0.48 26.44
N ALA A 614 -14.76 1.49 27.05
CA ALA A 614 -15.03 2.75 26.37
C ALA A 614 -14.65 3.97 27.21
N THR A 615 -13.90 4.91 26.62
CA THR A 615 -13.61 6.23 27.22
C THR A 615 -14.31 7.31 26.41
N ARG A 616 -15.12 8.13 27.08
CA ARG A 616 -15.84 9.24 26.47
C ARG A 616 -15.21 10.55 26.86
N TYR A 617 -14.90 11.34 25.87
CA TYR A 617 -14.38 12.69 26.00
C TYR A 617 -15.41 13.66 25.47
N GLU A 618 -15.75 14.68 26.23
CA GLU A 618 -16.51 15.83 25.76
C GLU A 618 -15.75 17.12 26.01
N LEU A 619 -15.72 17.99 25.01
CA LEU A 619 -14.98 19.22 25.04
C LEU A 619 -15.81 20.35 24.43
N ARG A 620 -15.73 21.52 25.04
CA ARG A 620 -16.27 22.78 24.52
C ARG A 620 -15.21 23.86 24.60
N LEU A 621 -15.01 24.55 23.48
CA LEU A 621 -13.96 25.54 23.26
C LEU A 621 -14.55 26.75 22.58
N PRO A 622 -14.44 27.94 23.14
CA PRO A 622 -14.88 29.16 22.45
C PRO A 622 -14.13 29.36 21.11
N LEU A 623 -14.86 29.65 20.03
CA LEU A 623 -14.30 29.81 18.68
C LEU A 623 -13.29 30.96 18.60
N ALA A 624 -13.56 32.06 19.29
CA ALA A 624 -12.69 33.23 19.24
C ALA A 624 -11.28 33.00 19.78
N PRO A 625 -11.07 32.39 20.98
CA PRO A 625 -9.72 32.02 21.44
C PRO A 625 -9.01 30.99 20.55
N LEU A 626 -9.77 30.19 19.78
CA LEU A 626 -9.21 29.27 18.81
C LEU A 626 -8.72 29.96 17.52
N GLY A 627 -9.10 31.24 17.30
CA GLY A 627 -8.84 31.94 16.04
C GLY A 627 -9.71 31.43 14.89
N ILE A 628 -10.86 30.84 15.19
CA ILE A 628 -11.81 30.34 14.19
C ILE A 628 -12.83 31.46 13.89
N ALA A 629 -12.72 32.08 12.73
CA ALA A 629 -13.70 33.03 12.24
C ALA A 629 -14.95 32.29 11.72
N SER A 630 -16.12 32.95 11.85
CA SER A 630 -17.41 32.35 11.47
C SER A 630 -17.57 32.09 9.97
N ASP A 631 -16.72 32.68 9.13
CA ASP A 631 -16.77 32.64 7.67
C ASP A 631 -15.52 32.04 7.03
N GLU A 632 -14.58 31.52 7.82
CA GLU A 632 -13.31 31.03 7.35
C GLU A 632 -13.11 29.54 7.61
N LEU A 633 -12.55 28.83 6.62
CA LEU A 633 -12.20 27.43 6.76
C LEU A 633 -11.09 27.25 7.79
N PHE A 634 -11.22 26.23 8.63
CA PHE A 634 -10.16 25.83 9.57
C PHE A 634 -9.82 24.34 9.43
N GLY A 635 -8.62 23.96 9.83
CA GLY A 635 -8.20 22.56 9.92
C GLY A 635 -8.52 22.00 11.29
N PHE A 636 -9.00 20.75 11.34
CA PHE A 636 -9.28 20.01 12.55
C PHE A 636 -8.73 18.59 12.44
N ASN A 637 -8.18 18.07 13.50
CA ASN A 637 -7.69 16.69 13.58
C ASN A 637 -7.84 16.13 14.98
N VAL A 638 -8.02 14.81 15.05
CA VAL A 638 -8.06 14.04 16.28
C VAL A 638 -7.04 12.91 16.16
N LEU A 639 -6.27 12.68 17.21
CA LEU A 639 -5.40 11.54 17.38
C LEU A 639 -5.74 10.89 18.72
N VAL A 640 -5.90 9.57 18.71
CA VAL A 640 -6.08 8.75 19.92
C VAL A 640 -4.85 7.89 20.06
N SER A 641 -4.15 8.00 21.18
CA SER A 641 -3.00 7.17 21.54
C SER A 641 -3.40 6.00 22.40
N GLU A 642 -2.64 4.93 22.34
CA GLU A 642 -2.85 3.67 23.04
C GLU A 642 -1.59 3.24 23.80
N ASP A 643 -1.80 2.65 24.99
CA ASP A 643 -0.75 2.14 25.88
C ASP A 643 -1.25 1.00 26.78
N ASP A 644 -1.39 -0.18 26.25
CA ASP A 644 -1.90 -1.36 26.94
C ASP A 644 -1.00 -1.86 28.07
N ASP A 645 0.29 -1.64 28.00
CA ASP A 645 1.25 -2.20 28.93
C ASP A 645 1.76 -1.21 30.00
N GLY A 646 1.40 0.07 29.88
CA GLY A 646 1.85 1.14 30.77
C GLY A 646 3.31 1.54 30.59
N ALA A 647 3.98 1.04 29.54
CA ALA A 647 5.37 1.34 29.25
C ALA A 647 5.56 2.58 28.36
N GLY A 648 4.51 3.23 28.01
CA GLY A 648 4.44 4.34 27.07
C GLY A 648 4.03 3.86 25.68
N GLY A 649 2.77 4.08 25.31
CA GLY A 649 2.13 3.61 24.10
C GLY A 649 2.94 3.84 22.84
N GLN A 650 2.94 2.88 21.95
CA GLN A 650 3.65 2.90 20.68
C GLN A 650 2.74 3.20 19.51
N GLU A 651 1.43 3.17 19.72
CA GLU A 651 0.39 3.14 18.69
C GLU A 651 -0.61 4.27 18.83
N TRP A 652 -1.23 4.62 17.73
CA TRP A 652 -2.30 5.62 17.70
C TRP A 652 -3.10 5.53 16.39
N ILE A 653 -4.34 5.96 16.45
CA ILE A 653 -5.17 6.24 15.28
C ILE A 653 -5.40 7.75 15.17
N GLN A 654 -5.62 8.26 13.97
CA GLN A 654 -5.90 9.69 13.77
C GLN A 654 -6.89 9.94 12.63
N LEU A 655 -7.68 11.00 12.77
CA LEU A 655 -8.68 11.40 11.79
C LEU A 655 -8.06 11.82 10.45
N ALA A 656 -6.96 12.53 10.48
CA ALA A 656 -6.24 12.99 9.30
C ALA A 656 -4.72 12.95 9.56
N PRO A 657 -3.88 12.84 8.52
CA PRO A 657 -2.43 12.98 8.70
C PRO A 657 -2.06 14.34 9.27
N GLY A 658 -0.89 14.42 9.89
CA GLY A 658 -0.27 15.70 10.25
C GLY A 658 -0.18 15.99 11.73
N MET A 659 -0.67 15.12 12.60
CA MET A 659 -0.34 15.16 14.03
C MET A 659 0.83 14.24 14.35
N VAL A 660 1.54 14.60 15.41
CA VAL A 660 2.57 13.77 16.03
C VAL A 660 2.15 13.55 17.47
N ARG A 661 2.13 12.31 17.89
CA ARG A 661 1.72 11.92 19.25
C ARG A 661 2.58 12.61 20.30
N GLY A 662 1.95 13.17 21.32
CA GLY A 662 2.61 13.77 22.47
C GLY A 662 3.57 14.92 22.13
N ALA A 663 3.34 15.66 21.03
CA ALA A 663 4.26 16.70 20.61
C ALA A 663 3.59 17.90 19.94
N ALA A 664 4.27 19.04 19.99
CA ALA A 664 3.92 20.25 19.23
C ALA A 664 4.19 20.13 17.72
N GLY A 665 4.80 19.02 17.27
CA GLY A 665 5.15 18.78 15.87
C GLY A 665 3.93 18.46 15.02
N GLY A 666 4.06 18.65 13.71
CA GLY A 666 3.00 18.32 12.76
C GLY A 666 2.77 19.41 11.73
N SER A 667 1.82 19.16 10.82
CA SER A 667 1.46 20.09 9.76
C SER A 667 -0.06 20.24 9.69
N GLY A 668 -0.56 21.35 10.21
CA GLY A 668 -1.98 21.72 10.13
C GLY A 668 -2.55 21.81 8.70
N GLN A 669 -1.68 21.90 7.69
CA GLN A 669 -2.08 21.87 6.27
C GLN A 669 -2.65 20.52 5.83
N LYS A 670 -2.37 19.45 6.60
CA LYS A 670 -2.86 18.09 6.34
C LYS A 670 -4.15 17.76 7.07
N TYR A 671 -4.65 18.64 7.92
CA TYR A 671 -5.86 18.42 8.71
C TYR A 671 -7.11 18.43 7.84
N MET A 672 -8.15 17.74 8.31
CA MET A 672 -9.50 17.87 7.74
C MET A 672 -9.95 19.32 7.76
N ARG A 673 -10.51 19.78 6.66
CA ARG A 673 -11.03 21.15 6.57
C ARG A 673 -12.50 21.23 6.92
N PHE A 674 -12.85 22.14 7.78
CA PHE A 674 -14.21 22.42 8.16
C PHE A 674 -14.64 23.82 7.71
N ASP A 675 -15.88 23.88 7.23
CA ASP A 675 -16.56 25.12 6.85
C ASP A 675 -17.55 25.49 7.95
N PRO A 676 -17.28 26.52 8.76
CA PRO A 676 -18.17 26.97 9.82
C PRO A 676 -19.36 27.80 9.33
N ARG A 677 -19.39 28.17 8.06
CA ARG A 677 -20.51 28.96 7.51
C ARG A 677 -21.82 28.15 7.57
N PRO A 678 -22.98 28.82 7.75
CA PRO A 678 -24.28 28.13 7.84
C PRO A 678 -24.66 27.36 6.59
#